data_b52b7306c1b01b8eb3a7d323a1ce5f9c
#
_entry.id   b52b7306c1b01b8eb3a7d323a1ce5f9c
#
_cell.length_a   1.000
_cell.length_b   1.000
_cell.length_c   1.000
_cell.angle_alpha   90.00
_cell.angle_beta   90.00
_cell.angle_gamma   90.00
#
_symmetry.space_group_name_H-M   'P 1'
#
loop_
_entity.id
_entity.type
_entity.pdbx_description
1 polymer ?
#
loop_
_entity_poly.entity_id
_entity_poly.type
_entity_poly.pdbx_seq_one_letter_code
_entity_poly.pdbx_strand_id
1 'polypeptide(L)'
;MDYDVLVVGAGIGGMESSLKLGDMGYKVLLVEKEASVGGRMILLSKVFPTLDCASCISGPKMTSTIHHPNVVPMTFSEVLGITRNDDGSFHAKVRKKPMYVDPAACTGCQDCEPVCTVAVPDQFNADLVPRRAAYLPFPQAVPKKVVIERAGTSPCTDKCPAGIKAHGYVSLVRSGRYEEAFQLVLDATPLVGTLGRACYAPCEDDCTRSDLEATIPIRRLKRFIAERHYREMDGPGIEAQPPNGKRVAVVGSGPAGLTAAWQLARGGYAVRVFEAAQQAGGFLRHAIPTYRLPQEVVEQDIANVTALGVEIATGTPVEDPAALKDDGYDAVLVATGTPLSTSLGVPGDERALGGLDFLRDVRLGKPADVRGKRVVIVGGGNVAMDAARTARRLGAADVLVAYRRSRDEMPAHSVEIEDAEAEGVLFRFLAAPVEIVDGALLCTKMKLGEPDASGRRRPEPVQGSEFTIACDVVVAAVGMAADRHLDVDAKTLQTNVPYLFAAGDVVQGATDIARAVGEGRRAAHMIDRWLQGLELDGFTALDDRLDVVDKAAVLARQKAYTHRDPVTTNGFHSPAPADFDEIEPPLTEEQALAGAGGCLDCGICSECRQCIAACPADAIHLDMQEEIVEVDVGAVVVSTGFKLFAADLKPEYGWGRFPNVITGMQMDRLLAPTRPFNTVLRPGDGKVPDRIAYVSCTGSRDKTVGNPLCSKICCMYSVKQNQLIMGALPLADVTMHYIDMRAAGKRYDEFYEQAQEMGAVYIKGRVAEITEKENGDLVLKYEDIENGGEIVEAEYDLVVLAVGVQPNRDVEHLFPDEELGLDDYFFVAEPNDDLAPGQTNLPGVFVAGAAAGAKDIVDSILHAGAAAAQVAAHLEAAR
;
A
#
# COMPACT_ATOMS: atom_id res chain seq x y z
N MET A 1 -32.51 -18.57 -17.63
CA MET A 1 -31.81 -19.08 -16.44
C MET A 1 -30.46 -19.62 -16.90
N ASP A 2 -29.38 -19.09 -16.36
CA ASP A 2 -28.03 -19.44 -16.82
C ASP A 2 -27.52 -20.71 -16.13
N TYR A 3 -27.93 -20.90 -14.89
CA TYR A 3 -27.63 -22.07 -14.07
C TYR A 3 -28.87 -22.50 -13.29
N ASP A 4 -28.95 -23.79 -12.95
CA ASP A 4 -30.03 -24.29 -12.09
C ASP A 4 -29.81 -23.86 -10.63
N VAL A 5 -28.55 -23.86 -10.18
CA VAL A 5 -28.19 -23.60 -8.77
C VAL A 5 -26.95 -22.72 -8.65
N LEU A 6 -27.01 -21.74 -7.74
CA LEU A 6 -25.85 -21.00 -7.24
C LEU A 6 -25.41 -21.57 -5.89
N VAL A 7 -24.14 -21.97 -5.76
CA VAL A 7 -23.53 -22.37 -4.49
C VAL A 7 -22.53 -21.31 -4.06
N VAL A 8 -22.73 -20.71 -2.88
CA VAL A 8 -21.91 -19.64 -2.33
C VAL A 8 -20.93 -20.21 -1.32
N GLY A 9 -19.64 -20.31 -1.72
CA GLY A 9 -18.54 -20.87 -0.94
C GLY A 9 -18.17 -22.30 -1.35
N ALA A 10 -16.88 -22.52 -1.66
CA ALA A 10 -16.32 -23.80 -2.08
C ALA A 10 -15.51 -24.52 -0.99
N GLY A 11 -15.97 -24.38 0.27
CA GLY A 11 -15.55 -25.26 1.36
C GLY A 11 -16.10 -26.68 1.20
N ILE A 12 -15.85 -27.56 2.18
CA ILE A 12 -16.28 -28.98 2.09
C ILE A 12 -17.78 -29.13 1.86
N GLY A 13 -18.63 -28.30 2.48
CA GLY A 13 -20.08 -28.33 2.29
C GLY A 13 -20.46 -27.90 0.88
N GLY A 14 -19.91 -26.79 0.35
CA GLY A 14 -20.22 -26.30 -1.00
C GLY A 14 -19.75 -27.24 -2.09
N MET A 15 -18.54 -27.82 -1.97
CA MET A 15 -18.05 -28.82 -2.89
C MET A 15 -18.94 -30.08 -2.90
N GLU A 16 -19.34 -30.56 -1.72
CA GLU A 16 -20.22 -31.73 -1.62
C GLU A 16 -21.60 -31.48 -2.24
N SER A 17 -22.24 -30.34 -1.91
CA SER A 17 -23.51 -29.96 -2.51
C SER A 17 -23.40 -29.82 -4.03
N SER A 18 -22.34 -29.18 -4.54
CA SER A 18 -22.12 -28.99 -5.97
C SER A 18 -21.95 -30.31 -6.71
N LEU A 19 -21.15 -31.24 -6.15
CA LEU A 19 -20.97 -32.58 -6.74
C LEU A 19 -22.27 -33.37 -6.75
N LYS A 20 -23.02 -33.39 -5.65
CA LYS A 20 -24.31 -34.12 -5.59
C LYS A 20 -25.34 -33.55 -6.58
N LEU A 21 -25.47 -32.24 -6.66
CA LEU A 21 -26.36 -31.60 -7.61
C LEU A 21 -25.91 -31.82 -9.07
N GLY A 22 -24.60 -31.73 -9.32
CA GLY A 22 -24.01 -32.02 -10.63
C GLY A 22 -24.24 -33.48 -11.08
N ASP A 23 -24.06 -34.45 -10.16
CA ASP A 23 -24.35 -35.87 -10.39
C ASP A 23 -25.84 -36.10 -10.70
N MET A 24 -26.75 -35.31 -10.10
CA MET A 24 -28.17 -35.32 -10.41
C MET A 24 -28.53 -34.64 -11.75
N GLY A 25 -27.55 -34.02 -12.43
CA GLY A 25 -27.73 -33.40 -13.74
C GLY A 25 -28.05 -31.91 -13.71
N TYR A 26 -28.03 -31.25 -12.54
CA TYR A 26 -28.25 -29.82 -12.42
C TYR A 26 -26.97 -29.05 -12.79
N LYS A 27 -27.12 -27.92 -13.50
CA LYS A 27 -26.03 -27.02 -13.84
C LYS A 27 -25.76 -26.07 -12.66
N VAL A 28 -24.61 -26.21 -12.04
CA VAL A 28 -24.24 -25.50 -10.79
C VAL A 28 -23.18 -24.44 -11.07
N LEU A 29 -23.40 -23.20 -10.64
CA LEU A 29 -22.37 -22.17 -10.49
C LEU A 29 -21.84 -22.21 -9.05
N LEU A 30 -20.55 -22.51 -8.87
CA LEU A 30 -19.89 -22.54 -7.58
C LEU A 30 -18.97 -21.32 -7.43
N VAL A 31 -19.34 -20.36 -6.58
CA VAL A 31 -18.59 -19.11 -6.35
C VAL A 31 -17.73 -19.23 -5.08
N GLU A 32 -16.42 -18.94 -5.21
CA GLU A 32 -15.47 -18.99 -4.11
C GLU A 32 -14.66 -17.69 -4.05
N LYS A 33 -14.61 -17.05 -2.87
CA LYS A 33 -13.88 -15.78 -2.66
C LYS A 33 -12.37 -15.93 -2.69
N GLU A 34 -11.85 -17.10 -2.35
CA GLU A 34 -10.43 -17.40 -2.40
C GLU A 34 -10.03 -17.89 -3.81
N ALA A 35 -8.73 -17.82 -4.10
CA ALA A 35 -8.23 -18.19 -5.43
C ALA A 35 -8.21 -19.72 -5.67
N SER A 36 -8.52 -20.51 -4.68
CA SER A 36 -8.62 -21.98 -4.74
C SER A 36 -9.83 -22.48 -3.97
N VAL A 37 -10.44 -23.56 -4.45
CA VAL A 37 -11.46 -24.28 -3.67
C VAL A 37 -10.81 -25.04 -2.51
N GLY A 38 -11.60 -25.49 -1.52
CA GLY A 38 -11.16 -26.31 -0.39
C GLY A 38 -11.49 -25.74 1.00
N GLY A 39 -11.74 -24.44 1.11
CA GLY A 39 -12.12 -23.76 2.35
C GLY A 39 -11.13 -23.99 3.49
N ARG A 40 -11.62 -24.14 4.74
CA ARG A 40 -10.76 -24.30 5.92
C ARG A 40 -10.15 -25.71 6.07
N MET A 41 -10.69 -26.70 5.41
CA MET A 41 -10.19 -28.08 5.54
C MET A 41 -8.75 -28.22 5.06
N ILE A 42 -8.33 -27.46 4.05
CA ILE A 42 -6.96 -27.50 3.53
C ILE A 42 -5.90 -26.95 4.51
N LEU A 43 -6.31 -26.17 5.51
CA LEU A 43 -5.44 -25.62 6.53
C LEU A 43 -5.10 -26.62 7.64
N LEU A 44 -5.92 -27.67 7.78
CA LEU A 44 -5.76 -28.66 8.85
C LEU A 44 -4.57 -29.59 8.59
N SER A 45 -3.94 -30.01 9.66
CA SER A 45 -2.87 -31.03 9.63
C SER A 45 -3.43 -32.38 9.23
N LYS A 46 -4.30 -32.88 10.08
CA LYS A 46 -5.01 -34.15 9.92
C LYS A 46 -6.47 -34.01 10.38
N VAL A 47 -7.31 -35.00 10.07
CA VAL A 47 -8.69 -35.04 10.53
C VAL A 47 -8.83 -36.05 11.69
N PHE A 48 -9.77 -35.83 12.57
CA PHE A 48 -10.13 -36.78 13.62
C PHE A 48 -11.37 -37.60 13.21
N PRO A 49 -11.56 -38.83 13.69
CA PRO A 49 -10.69 -39.58 14.56
C PRO A 49 -9.67 -40.46 13.80
N THR A 50 -9.65 -40.43 12.46
CA THR A 50 -8.85 -41.34 11.62
C THR A 50 -7.38 -40.95 11.47
N LEU A 51 -7.03 -39.69 11.80
CA LEU A 51 -5.71 -39.09 11.57
C LEU A 51 -5.25 -39.10 10.10
N ASP A 52 -6.19 -39.10 9.17
CA ASP A 52 -5.90 -38.93 7.75
C ASP A 52 -5.43 -37.51 7.44
N CYS A 53 -4.54 -37.38 6.46
CA CYS A 53 -4.05 -36.09 5.98
C CYS A 53 -5.20 -35.31 5.35
N ALA A 54 -5.51 -34.13 5.88
CA ALA A 54 -6.62 -33.32 5.40
C ALA A 54 -6.47 -32.88 3.94
N SER A 55 -5.25 -32.50 3.52
CA SER A 55 -4.98 -32.11 2.14
C SER A 55 -5.10 -33.27 1.17
N CYS A 56 -4.69 -34.51 1.61
CA CYS A 56 -4.73 -35.70 0.77
C CYS A 56 -6.16 -36.17 0.48
N ILE A 57 -7.06 -36.05 1.45
CA ILE A 57 -8.48 -36.44 1.25
C ILE A 57 -9.30 -35.30 0.59
N SER A 58 -8.89 -34.04 0.75
CA SER A 58 -9.53 -32.90 0.07
C SER A 58 -9.16 -32.83 -1.41
N GLY A 59 -7.91 -33.10 -1.78
CA GLY A 59 -7.39 -32.92 -3.14
C GLY A 59 -8.22 -33.61 -4.22
N PRO A 60 -8.54 -34.93 -4.10
CA PRO A 60 -9.42 -35.61 -5.06
C PRO A 60 -10.80 -34.97 -5.18
N LYS A 61 -11.40 -34.54 -4.06
CA LYS A 61 -12.71 -33.86 -4.06
C LYS A 61 -12.64 -32.52 -4.72
N MET A 62 -11.63 -31.72 -4.44
CA MET A 62 -11.37 -30.42 -5.08
C MET A 62 -11.25 -30.58 -6.60
N THR A 63 -10.44 -31.54 -7.05
CA THR A 63 -10.23 -31.86 -8.47
C THR A 63 -11.53 -32.32 -9.14
N SER A 64 -12.27 -33.22 -8.49
CA SER A 64 -13.56 -33.69 -9.01
C SER A 64 -14.57 -32.57 -9.16
N THR A 65 -14.59 -31.62 -8.20
CA THR A 65 -15.52 -30.49 -8.23
C THR A 65 -15.26 -29.56 -9.41
N ILE A 66 -14.00 -29.17 -9.66
CA ILE A 66 -13.68 -28.19 -10.72
C ILE A 66 -13.71 -28.80 -12.13
N HIS A 67 -13.61 -30.15 -12.25
CA HIS A 67 -13.67 -30.85 -13.52
C HIS A 67 -15.01 -31.55 -13.77
N HIS A 68 -15.99 -31.37 -12.89
CA HIS A 68 -17.32 -31.95 -13.06
C HIS A 68 -18.04 -31.26 -14.24
N PRO A 69 -18.61 -31.99 -15.21
CA PRO A 69 -19.20 -31.42 -16.42
C PRO A 69 -20.35 -30.46 -16.15
N ASN A 70 -21.06 -30.62 -15.04
CA ASN A 70 -22.20 -29.79 -14.66
C ASN A 70 -21.88 -28.75 -13.57
N VAL A 71 -20.62 -28.61 -13.12
CA VAL A 71 -20.20 -27.60 -12.13
C VAL A 71 -19.25 -26.59 -12.77
N VAL A 72 -19.62 -25.34 -12.72
CA VAL A 72 -18.79 -24.22 -13.19
C VAL A 72 -18.19 -23.50 -11.98
N PRO A 73 -16.91 -23.68 -11.69
CA PRO A 73 -16.27 -22.99 -10.58
C PRO A 73 -15.90 -21.55 -10.97
N MET A 74 -16.19 -20.59 -10.11
CA MET A 74 -15.76 -19.21 -10.21
C MET A 74 -14.99 -18.84 -8.95
N THR A 75 -13.68 -19.09 -8.97
CA THR A 75 -12.77 -18.76 -7.87
C THR A 75 -12.33 -17.30 -7.91
N PHE A 76 -11.80 -16.78 -6.79
CA PHE A 76 -11.41 -15.38 -6.60
C PHE A 76 -12.57 -14.42 -6.87
N SER A 77 -13.79 -14.84 -6.53
CA SER A 77 -15.04 -14.15 -6.85
C SER A 77 -15.97 -14.09 -5.65
N GLU A 78 -16.74 -13.03 -5.53
CA GLU A 78 -17.58 -12.74 -4.37
C GLU A 78 -19.00 -12.39 -4.80
N VAL A 79 -19.99 -12.99 -4.16
CA VAL A 79 -21.39 -12.64 -4.37
C VAL A 79 -21.68 -11.33 -3.64
N LEU A 80 -22.08 -10.30 -4.41
CA LEU A 80 -22.38 -8.97 -3.88
C LEU A 80 -23.83 -8.84 -3.38
N GLY A 81 -24.75 -9.58 -3.99
CA GLY A 81 -26.14 -9.57 -3.63
C GLY A 81 -26.95 -10.52 -4.50
N ILE A 82 -28.07 -10.99 -3.94
CA ILE A 82 -29.00 -11.91 -4.59
C ILE A 82 -30.41 -11.34 -4.40
N THR A 83 -31.14 -11.13 -5.48
CA THR A 83 -32.52 -10.65 -5.48
C THR A 83 -33.44 -11.68 -6.09
N ARG A 84 -34.71 -11.72 -5.66
CA ARG A 84 -35.71 -12.64 -6.20
C ARG A 84 -36.42 -12.02 -7.40
N ASN A 85 -36.57 -12.79 -8.47
CA ASN A 85 -37.36 -12.44 -9.65
C ASN A 85 -38.86 -12.71 -9.44
N ASP A 86 -39.72 -12.12 -10.26
CA ASP A 86 -41.19 -12.29 -10.20
C ASP A 86 -41.62 -13.74 -10.43
N ASP A 87 -40.85 -14.56 -11.13
CA ASP A 87 -41.10 -15.98 -11.38
C ASP A 87 -40.61 -16.92 -10.27
N GLY A 88 -40.06 -16.36 -9.19
CA GLY A 88 -39.51 -17.10 -8.07
C GLY A 88 -38.05 -17.53 -8.20
N SER A 89 -37.40 -17.33 -9.37
CA SER A 89 -35.97 -17.51 -9.56
C SER A 89 -35.18 -16.38 -8.89
N PHE A 90 -33.85 -16.45 -8.96
CA PHE A 90 -32.96 -15.47 -8.34
C PHE A 90 -32.03 -14.84 -9.34
N HIS A 91 -31.80 -13.55 -9.20
CA HIS A 91 -30.77 -12.77 -9.90
C HIS A 91 -29.61 -12.48 -8.96
N ALA A 92 -28.42 -12.95 -9.30
CA ALA A 92 -27.22 -12.77 -8.49
C ALA A 92 -26.16 -11.92 -9.20
N LYS A 93 -25.57 -10.97 -8.45
CA LYS A 93 -24.42 -10.17 -8.88
C LYS A 93 -23.15 -10.73 -8.24
N VAL A 94 -22.20 -11.09 -9.07
CA VAL A 94 -20.93 -11.67 -8.66
C VAL A 94 -19.79 -10.78 -9.12
N ARG A 95 -18.96 -10.33 -8.17
CA ARG A 95 -17.72 -9.62 -8.43
C ARG A 95 -16.60 -10.60 -8.64
N LYS A 96 -16.05 -10.67 -9.83
CA LYS A 96 -14.83 -11.41 -10.14
C LYS A 96 -13.63 -10.48 -9.96
N LYS A 97 -12.85 -10.74 -8.94
CA LYS A 97 -11.67 -9.94 -8.60
C LYS A 97 -10.54 -10.17 -9.61
N PRO A 98 -9.78 -9.14 -9.99
CA PRO A 98 -8.64 -9.31 -10.89
C PRO A 98 -7.54 -10.12 -10.19
N MET A 99 -7.16 -11.25 -10.78
CA MET A 99 -6.01 -12.04 -10.31
C MET A 99 -4.67 -11.40 -10.67
N TYR A 100 -4.68 -10.43 -11.59
CA TYR A 100 -3.51 -9.84 -12.24
C TYR A 100 -2.59 -10.86 -12.90
N VAL A 101 -3.08 -12.04 -13.13
CA VAL A 101 -2.45 -13.16 -13.83
C VAL A 101 -3.49 -13.78 -14.73
N ASP A 102 -3.19 -13.90 -16.03
CA ASP A 102 -4.06 -14.63 -16.95
C ASP A 102 -4.06 -16.13 -16.60
N PRO A 103 -5.19 -16.68 -16.14
CA PRO A 103 -5.24 -18.09 -15.75
C PRO A 103 -5.11 -19.03 -16.94
N ALA A 104 -5.35 -18.59 -18.18
CA ALA A 104 -5.17 -19.41 -19.36
C ALA A 104 -3.69 -19.56 -19.74
N ALA A 105 -2.92 -18.46 -19.62
CA ALA A 105 -1.49 -18.46 -19.91
C ALA A 105 -0.62 -18.97 -18.75
N CYS A 106 -1.03 -18.74 -17.50
CA CYS A 106 -0.27 -19.14 -16.31
C CYS A 106 -0.12 -20.65 -16.19
N THR A 107 1.12 -21.15 -16.08
CA THR A 107 1.44 -22.58 -15.91
C THR A 107 1.54 -23.00 -14.42
N GLY A 108 1.55 -22.03 -13.48
CA GLY A 108 1.75 -22.29 -12.05
C GLY A 108 3.21 -22.65 -11.70
N CYS A 109 4.20 -22.20 -12.48
CA CYS A 109 5.64 -22.44 -12.24
C CYS A 109 6.16 -21.78 -10.96
N GLN A 110 5.54 -20.68 -10.53
CA GLN A 110 5.88 -19.87 -9.34
C GLN A 110 7.17 -19.02 -9.47
N ASP A 111 7.73 -18.84 -10.67
CA ASP A 111 8.96 -18.03 -10.86
C ASP A 111 8.76 -16.55 -10.46
N CYS A 112 7.52 -16.05 -10.44
CA CYS A 112 7.16 -14.71 -9.98
C CYS A 112 7.21 -14.53 -8.46
N GLU A 113 7.11 -15.61 -7.67
CA GLU A 113 7.06 -15.54 -6.20
C GLU A 113 8.43 -15.20 -5.58
N PRO A 114 9.57 -15.84 -5.92
CA PRO A 114 10.87 -15.53 -5.34
C PRO A 114 11.36 -14.11 -5.64
N VAL A 115 10.96 -13.55 -6.79
CA VAL A 115 11.38 -12.20 -7.18
C VAL A 115 10.51 -11.09 -6.58
N CYS A 116 9.38 -11.43 -5.98
CA CYS A 116 8.50 -10.48 -5.31
C CYS A 116 9.14 -9.98 -4.02
N THR A 117 9.21 -8.65 -3.86
CA THR A 117 9.92 -7.96 -2.77
C THR A 117 9.07 -7.74 -1.52
N VAL A 118 7.77 -8.02 -1.60
CA VAL A 118 6.79 -7.80 -0.53
C VAL A 118 6.79 -8.97 0.46
N ALA A 119 6.49 -8.67 1.73
CA ALA A 119 6.31 -9.66 2.78
C ALA A 119 5.08 -9.28 3.63
N VAL A 120 3.99 -10.02 3.45
CA VAL A 120 2.73 -9.85 4.20
C VAL A 120 2.37 -11.15 4.91
N PRO A 121 1.53 -11.12 5.97
CA PRO A 121 1.12 -12.34 6.66
C PRO A 121 0.50 -13.38 5.72
N ASP A 122 0.86 -14.64 5.91
CA ASP A 122 0.37 -15.78 5.12
C ASP A 122 -0.84 -16.43 5.79
N GLN A 123 -2.03 -16.15 5.29
CA GLN A 123 -3.27 -16.72 5.81
C GLN A 123 -3.32 -18.25 5.73
N PHE A 124 -2.68 -18.85 4.71
CA PHE A 124 -2.59 -20.32 4.63
C PHE A 124 -1.80 -20.89 5.80
N ASN A 125 -0.75 -20.22 6.25
CA ASN A 125 0.02 -20.60 7.43
C ASN A 125 -0.45 -19.92 8.72
N ALA A 126 -1.69 -19.42 8.77
CA ALA A 126 -2.30 -18.75 9.92
C ALA A 126 -1.40 -17.64 10.48
N ASP A 127 -0.81 -16.87 9.58
CA ASP A 127 0.07 -15.70 9.84
C ASP A 127 1.39 -16.00 10.59
N LEU A 128 1.78 -17.29 10.69
CA LEU A 128 3.04 -17.70 11.31
C LEU A 128 4.29 -17.31 10.52
N VAL A 129 4.16 -17.15 9.22
CA VAL A 129 5.23 -16.75 8.29
C VAL A 129 4.71 -15.74 7.29
N PRO A 130 5.58 -14.95 6.67
CA PRO A 130 5.18 -14.07 5.59
C PRO A 130 5.04 -14.82 4.26
N ARG A 131 4.14 -14.33 3.38
CA ARG A 131 4.07 -14.66 1.96
C ARG A 131 4.33 -13.45 1.08
N ARG A 132 4.47 -13.69 -0.20
CA ARG A 132 4.64 -12.65 -1.21
C ARG A 132 3.30 -12.09 -1.69
N ALA A 133 3.32 -10.93 -2.36
CA ALA A 133 2.13 -10.42 -3.05
C ALA A 133 1.77 -11.29 -4.27
N ALA A 134 2.79 -11.77 -5.02
CA ALA A 134 2.62 -12.81 -6.02
C ALA A 134 2.81 -14.17 -5.32
N TYR A 135 1.79 -15.01 -5.29
CA TYR A 135 1.82 -16.25 -4.52
C TYR A 135 0.92 -17.34 -5.12
N LEU A 136 1.28 -18.58 -4.87
CA LEU A 136 0.37 -19.70 -5.04
C LEU A 136 -0.41 -19.87 -3.73
N PRO A 137 -1.75 -19.95 -3.73
CA PRO A 137 -2.56 -20.01 -2.49
C PRO A 137 -2.08 -21.07 -1.50
N PHE A 138 -1.73 -22.27 -1.99
CA PHE A 138 -1.07 -23.34 -1.25
C PHE A 138 -0.56 -24.42 -2.23
N PRO A 139 0.35 -25.32 -1.83
CA PRO A 139 1.02 -26.26 -2.75
C PRO A 139 0.07 -27.15 -3.57
N GLN A 140 -1.09 -27.54 -3.00
CA GLN A 140 -2.12 -28.37 -3.65
C GLN A 140 -3.31 -27.55 -4.15
N ALA A 141 -3.15 -26.24 -4.41
CA ALA A 141 -4.23 -25.38 -4.88
C ALA A 141 -4.92 -25.92 -6.14
N VAL A 142 -6.23 -25.74 -6.18
CA VAL A 142 -7.08 -26.16 -7.31
C VAL A 142 -8.07 -25.03 -7.61
N PRO A 143 -7.95 -24.32 -8.76
CA PRO A 143 -6.90 -24.49 -9.78
C PRO A 143 -5.50 -24.10 -9.28
N LYS A 144 -4.45 -24.71 -9.84
CA LYS A 144 -3.07 -24.39 -9.49
C LYS A 144 -2.58 -23.18 -10.27
N LYS A 145 -2.99 -21.98 -9.85
CA LYS A 145 -2.68 -20.71 -10.50
C LYS A 145 -2.11 -19.72 -9.48
N VAL A 146 -1.13 -18.94 -9.91
CA VAL A 146 -0.60 -17.84 -9.10
C VAL A 146 -1.59 -16.69 -9.11
N VAL A 147 -1.64 -15.94 -8.02
CA VAL A 147 -2.40 -14.70 -7.86
C VAL A 147 -1.46 -13.60 -7.42
N ILE A 148 -1.71 -12.38 -7.86
CA ILE A 148 -1.07 -11.18 -7.32
C ILE A 148 -2.13 -10.43 -6.52
N GLU A 149 -1.94 -10.34 -5.23
CA GLU A 149 -2.85 -9.58 -4.37
C GLU A 149 -2.46 -8.09 -4.38
N ARG A 150 -3.44 -7.24 -4.69
CA ARG A 150 -3.36 -5.79 -4.60
C ARG A 150 -4.50 -5.30 -3.74
N ALA A 151 -4.19 -4.80 -2.55
CA ALA A 151 -5.21 -4.26 -1.64
C ALA A 151 -5.62 -2.83 -2.00
N GLY A 152 -4.82 -2.15 -2.83
CA GLY A 152 -5.03 -0.78 -3.24
C GLY A 152 -3.71 -0.04 -3.46
N THR A 153 -3.80 1.26 -3.72
CA THR A 153 -2.63 2.13 -3.85
C THR A 153 -2.08 2.51 -2.48
N SER A 154 -0.77 2.37 -2.28
CA SER A 154 -0.12 2.82 -1.03
C SER A 154 -0.18 4.34 -0.91
N PRO A 155 -0.41 4.92 0.30
CA PRO A 155 -0.50 6.36 0.51
C PRO A 155 0.73 7.12 -0.02
N CYS A 156 1.93 6.59 0.16
CA CYS A 156 3.16 7.21 -0.35
C CYS A 156 3.23 7.26 -1.90
N THR A 157 2.66 6.28 -2.60
CA THR A 157 2.55 6.30 -4.06
C THR A 157 1.46 7.28 -4.50
N ASP A 158 0.33 7.32 -3.79
CA ASP A 158 -0.77 8.23 -4.04
C ASP A 158 -0.35 9.71 -3.93
N LYS A 159 0.35 10.08 -2.89
CA LYS A 159 0.77 11.46 -2.65
C LYS A 159 1.88 11.93 -3.57
N CYS A 160 2.50 11.08 -4.37
CA CYS A 160 3.55 11.50 -5.27
C CYS A 160 3.00 12.21 -6.51
N PRO A 161 3.19 13.55 -6.67
CA PRO A 161 2.65 14.27 -7.82
C PRO A 161 3.30 13.86 -9.15
N ALA A 162 4.53 13.33 -9.09
CA ALA A 162 5.25 12.81 -10.24
C ALA A 162 4.79 11.40 -10.65
N GLY A 163 3.91 10.74 -9.89
CA GLY A 163 3.44 9.39 -10.17
C GLY A 163 4.51 8.31 -10.01
N ILE A 164 5.54 8.56 -9.21
CA ILE A 164 6.59 7.58 -8.93
C ILE A 164 6.06 6.52 -7.98
N LYS A 165 6.31 5.24 -8.29
CA LYS A 165 5.91 4.10 -7.46
C LYS A 165 6.79 4.02 -6.20
N ALA A 166 6.48 4.87 -5.20
CA ALA A 166 7.31 5.02 -4.00
C ALA A 166 7.45 3.71 -3.22
N HIS A 167 6.35 2.99 -2.99
CA HIS A 167 6.36 1.67 -2.38
C HIS A 167 7.26 0.70 -3.16
N GLY A 168 7.23 0.75 -4.50
CA GLY A 168 8.01 -0.12 -5.38
C GLY A 168 9.51 -0.01 -5.16
N TYR A 169 10.08 1.20 -5.27
CA TYR A 169 11.52 1.33 -5.11
C TYR A 169 11.98 1.17 -3.65
N VAL A 170 11.15 1.51 -2.66
CA VAL A 170 11.47 1.22 -1.26
C VAL A 170 11.58 -0.28 -1.01
N SER A 171 10.64 -1.08 -1.54
CA SER A 171 10.67 -2.54 -1.39
C SER A 171 11.85 -3.20 -2.12
N LEU A 172 12.26 -2.63 -3.27
CA LEU A 172 13.45 -3.06 -4.00
C LEU A 172 14.73 -2.74 -3.23
N VAL A 173 14.85 -1.53 -2.64
CA VAL A 173 15.99 -1.18 -1.77
C VAL A 173 16.07 -2.14 -0.57
N ARG A 174 14.95 -2.42 0.10
CA ARG A 174 14.88 -3.40 1.20
C ARG A 174 15.42 -4.77 0.80
N SER A 175 15.25 -5.15 -0.46
CA SER A 175 15.70 -6.43 -1.02
C SER A 175 17.12 -6.40 -1.59
N GLY A 176 17.87 -5.29 -1.45
CA GLY A 176 19.21 -5.13 -2.00
C GLY A 176 19.26 -4.95 -3.53
N ARG A 177 18.13 -4.68 -4.17
CA ARG A 177 17.96 -4.58 -5.63
C ARG A 177 17.98 -3.12 -6.05
N TYR A 178 19.15 -2.49 -5.93
CA TYR A 178 19.29 -1.04 -6.03
C TYR A 178 19.17 -0.54 -7.48
N GLU A 179 19.68 -1.30 -8.44
CA GLU A 179 19.59 -0.93 -9.85
C GLU A 179 18.14 -0.97 -10.33
N GLU A 180 17.41 -2.02 -10.01
CA GLU A 180 16.00 -2.12 -10.35
C GLU A 180 15.14 -1.05 -9.64
N ALA A 181 15.55 -0.62 -8.45
CA ALA A 181 14.93 0.51 -7.76
C ALA A 181 15.16 1.83 -8.50
N PHE A 182 16.38 2.05 -9.02
CA PHE A 182 16.71 3.21 -9.85
C PHE A 182 15.89 3.19 -11.14
N GLN A 183 15.87 2.06 -11.85
CA GLN A 183 15.12 1.89 -13.10
C GLN A 183 13.63 2.15 -12.91
N LEU A 184 13.04 1.71 -11.80
CA LEU A 184 11.64 1.96 -11.50
C LEU A 184 11.33 3.46 -11.32
N VAL A 185 12.24 4.24 -10.73
CA VAL A 185 12.10 5.70 -10.63
C VAL A 185 12.32 6.35 -11.99
N LEU A 186 13.31 5.88 -12.72
CA LEU A 186 13.68 6.36 -14.06
C LEU A 186 12.54 6.19 -15.08
N ASP A 187 11.71 5.16 -14.93
CA ASP A 187 10.48 4.99 -15.71
C ASP A 187 9.57 6.22 -15.67
N ALA A 188 9.51 6.89 -14.52
CA ALA A 188 8.68 8.07 -14.34
C ALA A 188 9.39 9.36 -14.77
N THR A 189 10.71 9.48 -14.52
CA THR A 189 11.43 10.74 -14.74
C THR A 189 12.94 10.50 -14.81
N PRO A 190 13.68 11.25 -15.67
CA PRO A 190 15.12 11.19 -15.69
C PRO A 190 15.81 11.87 -14.49
N LEU A 191 15.03 12.62 -13.67
CA LEU A 191 15.55 13.49 -12.61
C LEU A 191 15.66 12.78 -11.26
N VAL A 192 16.24 11.58 -11.23
CA VAL A 192 16.28 10.71 -10.04
C VAL A 192 17.15 11.32 -8.95
N GLY A 193 18.34 11.80 -9.29
CA GLY A 193 19.29 12.43 -8.37
C GLY A 193 18.76 13.75 -7.80
N THR A 194 18.16 14.58 -8.66
CA THR A 194 17.48 15.83 -8.28
C THR A 194 16.36 15.61 -7.29
N LEU A 195 15.44 14.68 -7.60
CA LEU A 195 14.29 14.37 -6.72
C LEU A 195 14.71 13.68 -5.42
N GLY A 196 15.86 13.03 -5.40
CA GLY A 196 16.45 12.47 -4.17
C GLY A 196 16.91 13.56 -3.18
N ARG A 197 17.12 14.80 -3.66
CA ARG A 197 17.65 15.93 -2.88
C ARG A 197 16.64 17.05 -2.66
N ALA A 198 16.03 17.53 -3.72
CA ALA A 198 15.25 18.78 -3.71
C ALA A 198 13.73 18.56 -3.67
N CYS A 199 13.25 17.33 -3.59
CA CYS A 199 11.82 17.01 -3.38
C CYS A 199 11.43 17.25 -1.93
N TYR A 200 10.26 17.88 -1.68
CA TYR A 200 9.71 18.06 -0.34
C TYR A 200 9.02 16.82 0.25
N ALA A 201 9.05 15.71 -0.46
CA ALA A 201 8.64 14.37 -0.02
C ALA A 201 7.21 14.27 0.57
N PRO A 202 6.15 14.73 -0.12
CA PRO A 202 4.77 14.60 0.37
C PRO A 202 4.37 13.12 0.59
N CYS A 203 5.10 12.19 0.00
CA CYS A 203 4.98 10.75 0.26
C CYS A 203 5.41 10.33 1.68
N GLU A 204 6.32 11.09 2.32
CA GLU A 204 6.73 10.87 3.71
C GLU A 204 5.69 11.40 4.68
N ASP A 205 5.07 12.55 4.38
CA ASP A 205 4.02 13.17 5.20
C ASP A 205 2.79 12.26 5.35
N ASP A 206 2.47 11.46 4.32
CA ASP A 206 1.31 10.55 4.32
C ASP A 206 1.68 9.08 4.54
N CYS A 207 2.91 8.78 4.92
CA CYS A 207 3.38 7.43 5.18
C CYS A 207 2.66 6.81 6.39
N THR A 208 1.99 5.66 6.23
CA THR A 208 1.28 4.96 7.31
C THR A 208 2.18 4.62 8.50
N ARG A 209 3.50 4.47 8.26
CA ARG A 209 4.43 4.19 9.34
C ARG A 209 4.53 5.33 10.35
N SER A 210 4.30 6.58 9.96
CA SER A 210 4.27 7.72 10.86
C SER A 210 3.22 7.60 11.98
N ASP A 211 2.20 6.77 11.78
CA ASP A 211 1.17 6.50 12.80
C ASP A 211 1.67 5.52 13.88
N LEU A 212 2.81 4.86 13.67
CA LEU A 212 3.45 3.96 14.64
C LEU A 212 4.65 4.65 15.32
N GLU A 213 5.53 5.28 14.54
CA GLU A 213 6.78 5.89 15.05
C GLU A 213 7.27 6.99 14.08
N ALA A 214 8.27 6.72 13.25
CA ALA A 214 8.80 7.66 12.27
C ALA A 214 8.53 7.17 10.84
N THR A 215 8.40 8.10 9.92
CA THR A 215 8.20 7.82 8.50
C THR A 215 9.40 7.09 7.87
N ILE A 216 9.16 6.38 6.78
CA ILE A 216 10.23 5.84 5.92
C ILE A 216 10.97 7.00 5.25
N PRO A 217 12.32 7.02 5.21
CA PRO A 217 13.09 8.11 4.58
C PRO A 217 13.08 7.98 3.04
N ILE A 218 11.88 8.08 2.44
CA ILE A 218 11.60 7.75 1.04
C ILE A 218 12.43 8.59 0.07
N ARG A 219 12.56 9.91 0.32
CA ARG A 219 13.36 10.81 -0.50
C ARG A 219 14.86 10.45 -0.46
N ARG A 220 15.36 10.15 0.74
CA ARG A 220 16.77 9.81 0.93
C ARG A 220 17.14 8.45 0.34
N LEU A 221 16.20 7.48 0.37
CA LEU A 221 16.37 6.20 -0.34
C LEU A 221 16.48 6.43 -1.85
N LYS A 222 15.71 7.36 -2.41
CA LYS A 222 15.82 7.75 -3.83
C LYS A 222 17.20 8.35 -4.12
N ARG A 223 17.73 9.22 -3.24
CA ARG A 223 19.07 9.74 -3.34
C ARG A 223 20.13 8.63 -3.33
N PHE A 224 20.01 7.70 -2.39
CA PHE A 224 20.91 6.56 -2.24
C PHE A 224 21.03 5.73 -3.54
N ILE A 225 19.90 5.36 -4.15
CA ILE A 225 19.93 4.60 -5.40
C ILE A 225 20.49 5.39 -6.57
N ALA A 226 20.22 6.71 -6.65
CA ALA A 226 20.77 7.57 -7.68
C ALA A 226 22.30 7.69 -7.58
N GLU A 227 22.83 7.96 -6.37
CA GLU A 227 24.26 8.06 -6.14
C GLU A 227 25.00 6.75 -6.45
N ARG A 228 24.36 5.62 -6.10
CA ARG A 228 24.93 4.31 -6.41
C ARG A 228 24.97 4.06 -7.91
N HIS A 229 23.86 4.29 -8.61
CA HIS A 229 23.78 4.12 -10.06
C HIS A 229 24.82 4.99 -10.77
N TYR A 230 24.88 6.30 -10.50
CA TYR A 230 25.81 7.22 -11.15
C TYR A 230 27.29 6.93 -10.86
N ARG A 231 27.60 6.22 -9.79
CA ARG A 231 28.97 5.77 -9.49
C ARG A 231 29.33 4.46 -10.18
N GLU A 232 28.37 3.55 -10.36
CA GLU A 232 28.63 2.16 -10.75
C GLU A 232 28.27 1.86 -12.22
N MET A 233 27.45 2.71 -12.85
CA MET A 233 26.90 2.49 -14.19
C MET A 233 27.20 3.65 -15.13
N ASP A 234 27.39 3.31 -16.42
CA ASP A 234 27.49 4.29 -17.50
C ASP A 234 26.15 4.41 -18.23
N GLY A 235 25.49 5.58 -18.12
CA GLY A 235 24.23 5.88 -18.78
C GLY A 235 23.00 5.27 -18.07
N PRO A 236 21.78 5.53 -18.59
CA PRO A 236 20.54 5.22 -17.89
C PRO A 236 20.13 3.74 -17.90
N GLY A 237 20.79 2.89 -18.71
CA GLY A 237 20.43 1.47 -18.83
C GLY A 237 19.07 1.19 -19.49
N ILE A 238 18.47 2.18 -20.15
CA ILE A 238 17.17 2.07 -20.86
C ILE A 238 17.40 2.37 -22.34
N GLU A 239 16.78 1.56 -23.21
CA GLU A 239 16.76 1.80 -24.65
C GLU A 239 15.45 2.46 -25.08
N ALA A 240 15.53 3.34 -26.08
CA ALA A 240 14.34 3.91 -26.72
C ALA A 240 13.67 2.88 -27.64
N GLN A 241 12.37 3.03 -27.83
CA GLN A 241 11.65 2.29 -28.88
C GLN A 241 12.18 2.67 -30.27
N PRO A 242 11.99 1.82 -31.29
CA PRO A 242 12.39 2.15 -32.66
C PRO A 242 11.80 3.50 -33.11
N PRO A 243 12.53 4.29 -33.90
CA PRO A 243 12.07 5.59 -34.36
C PRO A 243 10.74 5.49 -35.12
N ASN A 244 9.76 6.31 -34.71
CA ASN A 244 8.41 6.36 -35.32
C ASN A 244 8.28 7.43 -36.44
N GLY A 245 9.36 8.15 -36.76
CA GLY A 245 9.42 9.16 -37.81
C GLY A 245 8.80 10.53 -37.47
N LYS A 246 8.29 10.72 -36.27
CA LYS A 246 7.71 11.98 -35.79
C LYS A 246 8.71 12.81 -35.00
N ARG A 247 8.61 14.13 -35.11
CA ARG A 247 9.48 15.12 -34.47
C ARG A 247 8.72 15.99 -33.48
N VAL A 248 9.24 16.12 -32.27
CA VAL A 248 8.64 16.96 -31.22
C VAL A 248 9.63 18.02 -30.76
N ALA A 249 9.19 19.27 -30.71
CA ALA A 249 9.93 20.39 -30.12
C ALA A 249 9.49 20.61 -28.66
N VAL A 250 10.44 20.79 -27.75
CA VAL A 250 10.19 21.17 -26.36
C VAL A 250 10.87 22.52 -26.09
N VAL A 251 10.10 23.52 -25.65
CA VAL A 251 10.61 24.86 -25.36
C VAL A 251 10.76 25.01 -23.85
N GLY A 252 12.01 24.99 -23.37
CA GLY A 252 12.39 25.02 -21.95
C GLY A 252 12.91 23.68 -21.46
N SER A 253 14.06 23.71 -20.77
CA SER A 253 14.76 22.54 -20.20
C SER A 253 14.63 22.42 -18.68
N GLY A 254 13.53 22.95 -18.11
CA GLY A 254 13.19 22.74 -16.71
C GLY A 254 12.67 21.30 -16.45
N PRO A 255 12.28 20.97 -15.21
CA PRO A 255 11.84 19.63 -14.84
C PRO A 255 10.71 19.07 -15.74
N ALA A 256 9.71 19.88 -16.08
CA ALA A 256 8.61 19.47 -16.96
C ALA A 256 9.10 19.16 -18.38
N GLY A 257 9.92 20.08 -18.97
CA GLY A 257 10.45 19.91 -20.32
C GLY A 257 11.39 18.70 -20.46
N LEU A 258 12.34 18.52 -19.53
CA LEU A 258 13.27 17.38 -19.51
C LEU A 258 12.52 16.06 -19.32
N THR A 259 11.50 16.02 -18.44
CA THR A 259 10.72 14.79 -18.23
C THR A 259 9.86 14.46 -19.45
N ALA A 260 9.25 15.45 -20.09
CA ALA A 260 8.48 15.23 -21.32
C ALA A 260 9.40 14.77 -22.47
N ALA A 261 10.56 15.40 -22.65
CA ALA A 261 11.55 15.00 -23.66
C ALA A 261 12.01 13.56 -23.45
N TRP A 262 12.27 13.16 -22.20
CA TRP A 262 12.62 11.80 -21.82
C TRP A 262 11.53 10.80 -22.20
N GLN A 263 10.28 11.05 -21.81
CA GLN A 263 9.17 10.13 -22.09
C GLN A 263 8.90 9.98 -23.59
N LEU A 264 8.92 11.09 -24.34
CA LEU A 264 8.75 11.08 -25.80
C LEU A 264 9.90 10.36 -26.51
N ALA A 265 11.14 10.62 -26.11
CA ALA A 265 12.30 9.93 -26.73
C ALA A 265 12.25 8.41 -26.47
N ARG A 266 11.84 7.97 -25.27
CA ARG A 266 11.57 6.55 -24.98
C ARG A 266 10.52 5.94 -25.92
N GLY A 267 9.48 6.71 -26.28
CA GLY A 267 8.43 6.32 -27.23
C GLY A 267 8.87 6.37 -28.71
N GLY A 268 10.15 6.58 -29.00
CA GLY A 268 10.69 6.58 -30.38
C GLY A 268 10.51 7.90 -31.14
N TYR A 269 10.14 8.99 -30.47
CA TYR A 269 10.03 10.32 -31.06
C TYR A 269 11.41 10.96 -31.18
N ALA A 270 11.68 11.69 -32.28
CA ALA A 270 12.85 12.54 -32.40
C ALA A 270 12.57 13.86 -31.66
N VAL A 271 13.24 14.08 -30.52
CA VAL A 271 12.97 15.22 -29.64
C VAL A 271 14.12 16.23 -29.66
N ARG A 272 13.77 17.52 -29.82
CA ARG A 272 14.71 18.63 -29.62
C ARG A 272 14.19 19.59 -28.58
N VAL A 273 15.05 19.89 -27.59
CA VAL A 273 14.77 20.85 -26.52
C VAL A 273 15.44 22.16 -26.85
N PHE A 274 14.70 23.27 -26.83
CA PHE A 274 15.20 24.62 -27.00
C PHE A 274 15.30 25.29 -25.63
N GLU A 275 16.49 25.74 -25.25
CA GLU A 275 16.77 26.41 -23.99
C GLU A 275 17.34 27.81 -24.22
N ALA A 276 16.70 28.82 -23.64
CA ALA A 276 17.13 30.21 -23.76
C ALA A 276 18.44 30.47 -23.02
N ALA A 277 18.68 29.82 -21.89
CA ALA A 277 19.90 29.95 -21.12
C ALA A 277 21.09 29.21 -21.78
N GLN A 278 22.31 29.58 -21.39
CA GLN A 278 23.54 28.93 -21.88
C GLN A 278 23.70 27.50 -21.33
N GLN A 279 22.97 27.13 -20.32
CA GLN A 279 23.02 25.82 -19.69
C GLN A 279 21.60 25.30 -19.45
N ALA A 280 21.37 24.02 -19.72
CA ALA A 280 20.10 23.36 -19.50
C ALA A 280 19.84 23.06 -17.99
N GLY A 281 18.57 22.93 -17.62
CA GLY A 281 18.13 22.53 -16.28
C GLY A 281 17.14 23.50 -15.62
N GLY A 282 16.87 24.66 -16.21
CA GLY A 282 15.95 25.66 -15.65
C GLY A 282 16.30 26.00 -14.18
N PHE A 283 15.31 26.03 -13.29
CA PHE A 283 15.53 26.36 -11.88
C PHE A 283 16.41 25.36 -11.11
N LEU A 284 16.52 24.11 -11.56
CA LEU A 284 17.45 23.14 -10.97
C LEU A 284 18.88 23.65 -11.02
N ARG A 285 19.23 24.36 -12.10
CA ARG A 285 20.56 24.92 -12.31
C ARG A 285 20.68 26.38 -11.87
N HIS A 286 19.62 27.18 -12.04
CA HIS A 286 19.71 28.62 -11.93
C HIS A 286 19.16 29.19 -10.63
N ALA A 287 18.31 28.44 -9.88
CA ALA A 287 17.67 28.97 -8.66
C ALA A 287 18.01 28.18 -7.40
N ILE A 288 18.03 26.85 -7.48
CA ILE A 288 18.29 26.02 -6.29
C ILE A 288 19.79 26.11 -5.94
N PRO A 289 20.14 26.48 -4.69
CA PRO A 289 21.54 26.59 -4.26
C PRO A 289 22.30 25.27 -4.33
N THR A 290 23.64 25.33 -4.54
CA THR A 290 24.50 24.12 -4.66
C THR A 290 24.52 23.29 -3.40
N TYR A 291 24.42 23.89 -2.23
CA TYR A 291 24.39 23.17 -0.95
C TYR A 291 23.14 22.29 -0.77
N ARG A 292 22.06 22.51 -1.56
CA ARG A 292 20.86 21.67 -1.64
C ARG A 292 20.89 20.75 -2.86
N LEU A 293 21.38 21.24 -4.00
CA LEU A 293 21.43 20.48 -5.26
C LEU A 293 22.73 20.77 -5.99
N PRO A 294 23.74 19.91 -5.83
CA PRO A 294 25.00 20.02 -6.55
C PRO A 294 24.83 20.01 -8.07
N GLN A 295 25.69 20.74 -8.76
CA GLN A 295 25.59 20.90 -10.21
C GLN A 295 25.81 19.58 -10.96
N GLU A 296 26.71 18.75 -10.47
CA GLU A 296 27.08 17.45 -11.04
C GLU A 296 25.86 16.52 -11.08
N VAL A 297 24.98 16.60 -10.09
CA VAL A 297 23.74 15.79 -10.03
C VAL A 297 22.77 16.20 -11.13
N VAL A 298 22.61 17.51 -11.36
CA VAL A 298 21.77 18.02 -12.45
C VAL A 298 22.34 17.60 -13.82
N GLU A 299 23.68 17.60 -13.97
CA GLU A 299 24.35 17.15 -15.18
C GLU A 299 24.13 15.65 -15.43
N GLN A 300 24.23 14.81 -14.40
CA GLN A 300 23.95 13.37 -14.49
C GLN A 300 22.50 13.09 -14.87
N ASP A 301 21.56 13.78 -14.26
CA ASP A 301 20.14 13.67 -14.59
C ASP A 301 19.84 14.09 -16.04
N ILE A 302 20.47 15.18 -16.54
CA ILE A 302 20.36 15.62 -17.94
C ILE A 302 21.02 14.62 -18.89
N ALA A 303 22.14 14.01 -18.49
CA ALA A 303 22.82 12.98 -19.29
C ALA A 303 21.89 11.79 -19.55
N ASN A 304 21.02 11.41 -18.61
CA ASN A 304 19.99 10.40 -18.88
C ASN A 304 19.14 10.77 -20.10
N VAL A 305 18.71 12.04 -20.20
CA VAL A 305 17.87 12.53 -21.30
C VAL A 305 18.62 12.48 -22.63
N THR A 306 19.86 12.99 -22.67
CA THR A 306 20.66 13.05 -23.90
C THR A 306 21.13 11.67 -24.38
N ALA A 307 21.27 10.71 -23.47
CA ALA A 307 21.62 9.32 -23.81
C ALA A 307 20.57 8.64 -24.71
N LEU A 308 19.32 9.12 -24.71
CA LEU A 308 18.26 8.63 -25.62
C LEU A 308 18.23 9.38 -26.96
N GLY A 309 19.24 10.18 -27.27
CA GLY A 309 19.32 10.93 -28.51
C GLY A 309 18.56 12.26 -28.52
N VAL A 310 18.10 12.74 -27.35
CA VAL A 310 17.49 14.08 -27.25
C VAL A 310 18.54 15.16 -27.49
N GLU A 311 18.30 16.02 -28.45
CA GLU A 311 19.14 17.19 -28.72
C GLU A 311 18.71 18.39 -27.86
N ILE A 312 19.64 18.97 -27.09
CA ILE A 312 19.36 20.18 -26.29
C ILE A 312 20.14 21.35 -26.88
N ALA A 313 19.42 22.30 -27.49
CA ALA A 313 19.95 23.52 -28.07
C ALA A 313 19.91 24.65 -27.02
N THR A 314 21.03 24.90 -26.35
CA THR A 314 21.17 25.99 -25.37
C THR A 314 21.48 27.33 -26.06
N GLY A 315 21.18 28.46 -25.35
CA GLY A 315 21.35 29.80 -25.90
C GLY A 315 20.40 30.09 -27.08
N THR A 316 19.29 29.36 -27.19
CA THR A 316 18.36 29.39 -28.31
C THR A 316 16.95 29.76 -27.81
N PRO A 317 16.68 31.05 -27.56
CA PRO A 317 15.35 31.51 -27.15
C PRO A 317 14.34 31.35 -28.29
N VAL A 318 13.14 30.89 -27.96
CA VAL A 318 12.01 30.73 -28.90
C VAL A 318 10.96 31.80 -28.57
N GLU A 319 10.83 32.81 -29.45
CA GLU A 319 9.86 33.91 -29.28
C GLU A 319 8.43 33.43 -29.59
N ASP A 320 8.25 32.73 -30.74
CA ASP A 320 6.99 32.15 -31.17
C ASP A 320 7.08 30.63 -31.26
N PRO A 321 6.60 29.89 -30.24
CA PRO A 321 6.62 28.43 -30.27
C PRO A 321 5.77 27.82 -31.37
N ALA A 322 4.69 28.51 -31.81
CA ALA A 322 3.83 27.99 -32.85
C ALA A 322 4.54 27.92 -34.23
N ALA A 323 5.49 28.81 -34.49
CA ALA A 323 6.26 28.84 -35.73
C ALA A 323 7.16 27.58 -35.92
N LEU A 324 7.48 26.84 -34.86
CA LEU A 324 8.26 25.59 -34.94
C LEU A 324 7.57 24.50 -35.78
N LYS A 325 6.25 24.64 -36.01
CA LYS A 325 5.51 23.78 -36.94
C LYS A 325 6.06 23.88 -38.37
N ASP A 326 6.43 25.09 -38.76
CA ASP A 326 6.98 25.38 -40.11
C ASP A 326 8.42 24.86 -40.25
N ASP A 327 9.12 24.66 -39.14
CA ASP A 327 10.44 24.00 -39.07
C ASP A 327 10.34 22.44 -39.13
N GLY A 328 9.14 21.90 -39.30
CA GLY A 328 8.85 20.48 -39.52
C GLY A 328 8.70 19.68 -38.23
N TYR A 329 8.35 20.31 -37.10
CA TYR A 329 7.96 19.57 -35.89
C TYR A 329 6.48 19.20 -35.98
N ASP A 330 6.15 17.96 -35.63
CA ASP A 330 4.75 17.46 -35.60
C ASP A 330 3.97 18.03 -34.42
N ALA A 331 4.60 18.14 -33.25
CA ALA A 331 4.03 18.76 -32.05
C ALA A 331 5.05 19.65 -31.32
N VAL A 332 4.56 20.59 -30.54
CA VAL A 332 5.36 21.53 -29.74
C VAL A 332 4.88 21.56 -28.31
N LEU A 333 5.79 21.45 -27.33
CA LEU A 333 5.52 21.61 -25.91
C LEU A 333 6.18 22.90 -25.38
N VAL A 334 5.42 23.76 -24.74
CA VAL A 334 5.93 24.94 -24.01
C VAL A 334 6.07 24.59 -22.52
N ALA A 335 7.31 24.66 -22.00
CA ALA A 335 7.65 24.34 -20.61
C ALA A 335 8.66 25.37 -20.04
N THR A 336 8.43 26.66 -20.32
CA THR A 336 9.35 27.77 -19.97
C THR A 336 9.33 28.16 -18.48
N GLY A 337 8.37 27.66 -17.72
CA GLY A 337 8.25 27.90 -16.28
C GLY A 337 7.87 29.34 -15.93
N THR A 338 8.38 29.85 -14.80
CA THR A 338 8.10 31.19 -14.26
C THR A 338 9.41 31.96 -14.03
N PRO A 339 10.15 32.34 -15.10
CA PRO A 339 11.51 32.84 -14.99
C PRO A 339 11.66 34.28 -14.47
N LEU A 340 10.55 35.00 -14.27
CA LEU A 340 10.56 36.41 -13.90
C LEU A 340 10.34 36.59 -12.39
N SER A 341 11.23 37.37 -11.73
CA SER A 341 11.01 37.79 -10.36
C SER A 341 9.87 38.83 -10.29
N THR A 342 8.97 38.67 -9.31
CA THR A 342 7.92 39.67 -9.06
C THR A 342 8.48 40.81 -8.20
N SER A 343 8.18 42.05 -8.57
CA SER A 343 8.57 43.24 -7.84
C SER A 343 7.74 43.48 -6.57
N LEU A 344 8.24 44.27 -5.62
CA LEU A 344 7.52 44.62 -4.39
C LEU A 344 6.34 45.55 -4.65
N GLY A 345 6.43 46.34 -5.72
CA GLY A 345 5.41 47.34 -6.08
C GLY A 345 5.36 48.53 -5.13
N VAL A 346 6.46 48.90 -4.53
CA VAL A 346 6.58 50.03 -3.60
C VAL A 346 7.58 51.06 -4.13
N PRO A 347 7.52 52.34 -3.67
CA PRO A 347 8.55 53.31 -4.02
C PRO A 347 9.96 52.86 -3.68
N GLY A 348 10.92 53.08 -4.58
CA GLY A 348 12.30 52.62 -4.40
C GLY A 348 12.56 51.15 -4.78
N ASP A 349 11.59 50.44 -5.34
CA ASP A 349 11.65 49.00 -5.70
C ASP A 349 12.77 48.69 -6.70
N GLU A 350 13.16 49.65 -7.54
CA GLU A 350 14.29 49.55 -8.45
C GLU A 350 15.65 49.34 -7.76
N ARG A 351 15.71 49.50 -6.43
CA ARG A 351 16.89 49.25 -5.58
C ARG A 351 16.92 47.81 -5.03
N ALA A 352 15.81 47.09 -5.12
CA ALA A 352 15.73 45.72 -4.67
C ALA A 352 16.29 44.76 -5.73
N LEU A 353 16.99 43.71 -5.27
CA LEU A 353 17.38 42.61 -6.13
C LEU A 353 16.21 41.60 -6.20
N GLY A 354 15.87 41.12 -7.40
CA GLY A 354 14.92 40.03 -7.54
C GLY A 354 15.47 38.77 -6.90
N GLY A 355 14.63 38.02 -6.17
CA GLY A 355 15.07 36.81 -5.45
C GLY A 355 15.63 35.74 -6.37
N LEU A 356 14.99 35.50 -7.52
CA LEU A 356 15.51 34.55 -8.53
C LEU A 356 16.81 35.06 -9.18
N ASP A 357 16.86 36.37 -9.48
CA ASP A 357 18.02 36.97 -10.08
C ASP A 357 19.23 36.91 -9.14
N PHE A 358 19.02 37.16 -7.86
CA PHE A 358 20.03 37.02 -6.81
C PHE A 358 20.61 35.60 -6.76
N LEU A 359 19.75 34.62 -6.72
CA LEU A 359 20.18 33.19 -6.70
C LEU A 359 20.89 32.79 -8.01
N ARG A 360 20.33 33.20 -9.16
CA ARG A 360 20.91 32.93 -10.48
C ARG A 360 22.33 33.51 -10.61
N ASP A 361 22.51 34.76 -10.16
CA ASP A 361 23.80 35.42 -10.26
C ASP A 361 24.86 34.73 -9.38
N VAL A 362 24.47 34.26 -8.20
CA VAL A 362 25.33 33.40 -7.36
C VAL A 362 25.75 32.12 -8.10
N ARG A 363 24.77 31.45 -8.70
CA ARG A 363 25.03 30.23 -9.50
C ARG A 363 25.90 30.44 -10.71
N LEU A 364 25.88 31.62 -11.31
CA LEU A 364 26.70 32.03 -12.45
C LEU A 364 28.07 32.59 -12.02
N GLY A 365 28.41 32.55 -10.73
CA GLY A 365 29.66 33.06 -10.19
C GLY A 365 29.76 34.57 -10.18
N LYS A 366 28.63 35.29 -10.21
CA LYS A 366 28.51 36.75 -10.18
C LYS A 366 27.72 37.23 -8.99
N PRO A 367 28.04 36.80 -7.74
CA PRO A 367 27.27 37.15 -6.58
C PRO A 367 27.21 38.65 -6.36
N ALA A 368 26.05 39.15 -5.91
CA ALA A 368 25.91 40.52 -5.41
C ALA A 368 26.83 40.70 -4.19
N ASP A 369 27.38 41.90 -4.03
CA ASP A 369 28.22 42.24 -2.87
C ASP A 369 27.35 42.40 -1.62
N VAL A 370 27.28 41.34 -0.80
CA VAL A 370 26.56 41.31 0.47
C VAL A 370 27.46 41.09 1.69
N ARG A 371 28.77 40.91 1.45
CA ARG A 371 29.72 40.58 2.53
C ARG A 371 29.79 41.75 3.53
N GLY A 372 29.58 41.43 4.80
CA GLY A 372 29.56 42.40 5.90
C GLY A 372 28.39 43.39 5.90
N LYS A 373 27.38 43.17 5.02
CA LYS A 373 26.19 44.02 4.90
C LYS A 373 25.00 43.41 5.65
N ARG A 374 24.04 44.26 6.01
CA ARG A 374 22.73 43.87 6.54
C ARG A 374 21.80 43.62 5.36
N VAL A 375 21.31 42.43 5.20
CA VAL A 375 20.45 42.02 4.08
C VAL A 375 19.04 41.76 4.60
N VAL A 376 18.05 42.39 3.95
CA VAL A 376 16.64 42.10 4.23
C VAL A 376 16.04 41.36 3.03
N ILE A 377 15.52 40.16 3.28
CA ILE A 377 14.77 39.36 2.32
C ILE A 377 13.28 39.59 2.55
N VAL A 378 12.56 40.04 1.54
CA VAL A 378 11.11 40.28 1.64
C VAL A 378 10.39 39.11 0.99
N GLY A 379 9.69 38.26 1.80
CA GLY A 379 8.95 37.12 1.34
C GLY A 379 8.96 35.96 2.35
N GLY A 380 8.16 34.94 2.11
CA GLY A 380 8.04 33.78 3.02
C GLY A 380 7.96 32.43 2.32
N GLY A 381 8.33 32.38 1.03
CA GLY A 381 8.40 31.13 0.26
C GLY A 381 9.79 30.52 0.22
N ASN A 382 9.93 29.37 -0.44
CA ASN A 382 11.19 28.64 -0.54
C ASN A 382 12.31 29.49 -1.17
N VAL A 383 12.01 30.32 -2.18
CA VAL A 383 12.98 31.27 -2.77
C VAL A 383 13.52 32.26 -1.73
N ALA A 384 12.67 32.70 -0.79
CA ALA A 384 13.11 33.59 0.29
C ALA A 384 14.05 32.86 1.26
N MET A 385 13.78 31.60 1.59
CA MET A 385 14.66 30.79 2.43
C MET A 385 15.99 30.55 1.73
N ASP A 386 15.98 30.13 0.47
CA ASP A 386 17.18 29.93 -0.33
C ASP A 386 18.02 31.20 -0.46
N ALA A 387 17.40 32.36 -0.70
CA ALA A 387 18.07 33.65 -0.76
C ALA A 387 18.69 34.07 0.59
N ALA A 388 17.95 33.86 1.70
CA ALA A 388 18.42 34.18 3.04
C ALA A 388 19.64 33.32 3.45
N ARG A 389 19.54 31.99 3.27
CA ARG A 389 20.62 31.05 3.55
C ARG A 389 21.83 31.28 2.63
N THR A 390 21.61 31.66 1.39
CA THR A 390 22.68 32.03 0.43
C THR A 390 23.38 33.33 0.85
N ALA A 391 22.64 34.37 1.28
CA ALA A 391 23.22 35.61 1.77
C ALA A 391 24.12 35.38 3.01
N ARG A 392 23.70 34.50 3.93
CA ARG A 392 24.54 34.08 5.09
C ARG A 392 25.88 33.46 4.62
N ARG A 393 25.82 32.51 3.65
CA ARG A 393 27.03 31.86 3.10
C ARG A 393 27.94 32.83 2.35
N LEU A 394 27.40 33.86 1.75
CA LEU A 394 28.19 34.92 1.11
C LEU A 394 28.85 35.88 2.15
N GLY A 395 28.57 35.71 3.45
CA GLY A 395 29.18 36.47 4.53
C GLY A 395 28.46 37.76 4.86
N ALA A 396 27.15 37.85 4.67
CA ALA A 396 26.37 38.98 5.16
C ALA A 396 26.49 39.08 6.71
N ALA A 397 26.57 40.30 7.25
CA ALA A 397 26.68 40.48 8.69
C ALA A 397 25.38 40.07 9.41
N ASP A 398 24.25 40.57 8.90
CA ASP A 398 22.93 40.22 9.37
C ASP A 398 22.04 39.85 8.18
N VAL A 399 21.19 38.82 8.35
CA VAL A 399 20.14 38.45 7.38
C VAL A 399 18.81 38.41 8.10
N LEU A 400 17.84 39.19 7.63
CA LEU A 400 16.51 39.28 8.17
C LEU A 400 15.48 38.97 7.09
N VAL A 401 14.56 38.03 7.38
CA VAL A 401 13.39 37.78 6.53
C VAL A 401 12.20 38.59 7.05
N ALA A 402 11.71 39.54 6.24
CA ALA A 402 10.51 40.32 6.51
C ALA A 402 9.29 39.66 5.82
N TYR A 403 8.31 39.22 6.61
CA TYR A 403 7.13 38.53 6.10
C TYR A 403 5.82 39.14 6.58
N ARG A 404 4.90 39.40 5.64
CA ARG A 404 3.63 40.12 5.92
C ARG A 404 2.60 39.33 6.74
N ARG A 405 2.77 37.99 6.94
CA ARG A 405 1.94 37.12 7.76
C ARG A 405 2.75 36.54 8.94
N SER A 406 2.18 35.60 9.69
CA SER A 406 2.91 34.90 10.74
C SER A 406 3.68 33.70 10.20
N ARG A 407 4.40 32.97 11.09
CA ARG A 407 5.14 31.76 10.77
C ARG A 407 4.22 30.69 10.15
N ASP A 408 3.03 30.52 10.73
CA ASP A 408 2.08 29.46 10.34
C ASP A 408 1.55 29.66 8.92
N GLU A 409 1.54 30.87 8.40
CA GLU A 409 1.12 31.18 7.03
C GLU A 409 2.28 31.21 6.02
N MET A 410 3.50 30.87 6.41
CA MET A 410 4.61 30.79 5.47
C MET A 410 4.39 29.65 4.47
N PRO A 411 4.50 29.92 3.15
CA PRO A 411 4.40 28.86 2.14
C PRO A 411 5.70 28.07 1.96
N ALA A 412 6.79 28.47 2.62
CA ALA A 412 8.04 27.70 2.63
C ALA A 412 7.85 26.39 3.43
N HIS A 413 8.55 25.35 3.03
CA HIS A 413 8.56 24.08 3.75
C HIS A 413 9.15 24.28 5.17
N SER A 414 8.56 23.63 6.18
CA SER A 414 8.94 23.83 7.59
C SER A 414 10.43 23.57 7.84
N VAL A 415 11.00 22.53 7.24
CA VAL A 415 12.42 22.19 7.36
C VAL A 415 13.32 23.32 6.83
N GLU A 416 12.94 23.98 5.72
CA GLU A 416 13.73 25.09 5.19
C GLU A 416 13.69 26.33 6.10
N ILE A 417 12.58 26.53 6.82
CA ILE A 417 12.46 27.62 7.82
C ILE A 417 13.34 27.30 9.03
N GLU A 418 13.27 26.06 9.52
CA GLU A 418 14.07 25.59 10.66
C GLU A 418 15.57 25.64 10.36
N ASP A 419 15.99 25.21 9.17
CA ASP A 419 17.36 25.30 8.71
C ASP A 419 17.83 26.75 8.63
N ALA A 420 17.00 27.66 8.08
CA ALA A 420 17.36 29.08 8.02
C ALA A 420 17.53 29.69 9.41
N GLU A 421 16.68 29.36 10.38
CA GLU A 421 16.81 29.78 11.78
C GLU A 421 18.09 29.21 12.43
N ALA A 422 18.38 27.92 12.22
CA ALA A 422 19.58 27.26 12.71
C ALA A 422 20.86 27.90 12.13
N GLU A 423 20.81 28.38 10.89
CA GLU A 423 21.90 29.11 10.23
C GLU A 423 21.99 30.59 10.67
N GLY A 424 21.14 31.03 11.61
CA GLY A 424 21.17 32.39 12.19
C GLY A 424 20.46 33.45 11.35
N VAL A 425 19.52 33.04 10.48
CA VAL A 425 18.60 33.99 9.82
C VAL A 425 17.57 34.49 10.82
N LEU A 426 17.37 35.80 10.88
CA LEU A 426 16.37 36.42 11.74
C LEU A 426 15.04 36.57 10.99
N PHE A 427 13.93 36.54 11.72
CA PHE A 427 12.58 36.66 11.15
C PHE A 427 11.84 37.85 11.77
N ARG A 428 11.21 38.65 10.91
CA ARG A 428 10.30 39.71 11.29
C ARG A 428 8.94 39.45 10.66
N PHE A 429 8.08 38.80 11.43
CA PHE A 429 6.70 38.54 11.03
C PHE A 429 5.81 39.76 11.13
N LEU A 430 4.67 39.70 10.43
CA LEU A 430 3.67 40.76 10.39
C LEU A 430 4.25 42.13 9.96
N ALA A 431 5.15 42.12 8.98
CA ALA A 431 5.85 43.27 8.43
C ALA A 431 5.68 43.30 6.90
N ALA A 432 5.09 44.31 6.36
CA ALA A 432 4.98 44.53 4.92
C ALA A 432 5.78 45.78 4.49
N PRO A 433 6.52 45.71 3.36
CA PRO A 433 7.27 46.85 2.85
C PRO A 433 6.32 47.99 2.42
N VAL A 434 6.72 49.22 2.61
CA VAL A 434 6.04 50.45 2.18
C VAL A 434 6.90 51.26 1.23
N GLU A 435 8.22 51.33 1.50
CA GLU A 435 9.16 52.11 0.70
C GLU A 435 10.60 51.65 0.96
N ILE A 436 11.45 51.64 -0.05
CA ILE A 436 12.89 51.44 0.07
C ILE A 436 13.63 52.77 0.00
N VAL A 437 14.26 53.13 1.11
CA VAL A 437 15.08 54.34 1.21
C VAL A 437 16.56 54.02 1.38
N ASP A 438 17.45 55.00 1.32
CA ASP A 438 18.87 54.81 1.55
C ASP A 438 19.15 54.21 2.94
N GLY A 439 19.75 53.01 2.99
CA GLY A 439 20.16 52.37 4.20
C GLY A 439 19.02 51.74 5.03
N ALA A 440 17.75 51.70 4.49
CA ALA A 440 16.63 51.16 5.24
C ALA A 440 15.44 50.73 4.38
N LEU A 441 14.66 49.79 4.91
CA LEU A 441 13.33 49.41 4.42
C LEU A 441 12.26 49.94 5.39
N LEU A 442 11.40 50.82 4.89
CA LEU A 442 10.21 51.25 5.63
C LEU A 442 9.13 50.19 5.52
N CYS A 443 8.62 49.73 6.66
CA CYS A 443 7.59 48.70 6.77
C CYS A 443 6.39 49.23 7.57
N THR A 444 5.20 48.67 7.32
CA THR A 444 4.05 48.78 8.20
C THR A 444 3.78 47.46 8.94
N LYS A 445 3.24 47.56 10.17
CA LYS A 445 2.79 46.37 10.89
C LYS A 445 1.52 45.83 10.26
N MET A 446 1.40 44.51 10.25
CA MET A 446 0.23 43.79 9.76
C MET A 446 -0.52 43.11 10.90
N LYS A 447 -1.80 42.91 10.75
CA LYS A 447 -2.63 41.98 11.52
C LYS A 447 -3.22 40.96 10.57
N LEU A 448 -3.58 39.79 11.11
CA LEU A 448 -4.20 38.71 10.34
C LEU A 448 -5.72 38.86 10.41
N GLY A 449 -6.37 38.87 9.25
CA GLY A 449 -7.82 38.86 9.07
C GLY A 449 -8.32 37.43 8.75
N GLU A 450 -9.44 37.34 8.04
CA GLU A 450 -10.06 36.10 7.62
C GLU A 450 -9.19 35.35 6.59
N PRO A 451 -9.31 34.00 6.51
CA PRO A 451 -8.61 33.21 5.50
C PRO A 451 -8.93 33.64 4.06
N ASP A 452 -7.94 33.61 3.19
CA ASP A 452 -8.09 33.77 1.74
C ASP A 452 -8.43 32.44 1.04
N ALA A 453 -8.57 32.44 -0.29
CA ALA A 453 -8.86 31.26 -1.09
C ALA A 453 -7.82 30.14 -0.95
N SER A 454 -6.61 30.43 -0.46
CA SER A 454 -5.56 29.45 -0.16
C SER A 454 -5.62 28.91 1.27
N GLY A 455 -6.63 29.31 2.06
CA GLY A 455 -6.78 28.95 3.48
C GLY A 455 -5.89 29.73 4.44
N ARG A 456 -5.02 30.65 3.95
CA ARG A 456 -4.13 31.45 4.78
C ARG A 456 -4.79 32.76 5.17
N ARG A 457 -4.62 33.21 6.41
CA ARG A 457 -5.21 34.47 6.91
C ARG A 457 -4.68 35.67 6.15
N ARG A 458 -5.58 36.56 5.72
CA ARG A 458 -5.22 37.78 4.94
C ARG A 458 -4.41 38.74 5.81
N PRO A 459 -3.31 39.31 5.29
CA PRO A 459 -2.58 40.36 5.99
C PRO A 459 -3.28 41.69 5.77
N GLU A 460 -3.63 42.40 6.84
CA GLU A 460 -4.25 43.72 6.82
C GLU A 460 -3.31 44.75 7.47
N PRO A 461 -3.04 45.92 6.82
CA PRO A 461 -2.14 46.90 7.39
C PRO A 461 -2.76 47.57 8.62
N VAL A 462 -1.95 47.82 9.63
CA VAL A 462 -2.30 48.62 10.81
C VAL A 462 -1.92 50.07 10.55
N GLN A 463 -2.89 50.95 10.42
CA GLN A 463 -2.65 52.36 10.10
C GLN A 463 -1.80 53.04 11.18
N GLY A 464 -0.84 53.88 10.78
CA GLY A 464 0.03 54.63 11.64
C GLY A 464 1.03 53.79 12.44
N SER A 465 1.32 52.60 11.94
CA SER A 465 2.24 51.66 12.61
C SER A 465 3.56 51.48 11.85
N GLU A 466 3.90 52.40 11.00
CA GLU A 466 5.10 52.38 10.18
C GLU A 466 6.36 52.35 11.06
N PHE A 467 7.34 51.57 10.61
CA PHE A 467 8.64 51.41 11.27
C PHE A 467 9.74 51.11 10.27
N THR A 468 10.96 51.37 10.65
CA THR A 468 12.11 51.24 9.76
C THR A 468 12.95 50.02 10.14
N ILE A 469 13.36 49.22 9.14
CA ILE A 469 14.36 48.19 9.26
C ILE A 469 15.65 48.66 8.59
N ALA A 470 16.71 48.85 9.33
CA ALA A 470 18.00 49.27 8.79
C ALA A 470 18.60 48.13 7.93
N CYS A 471 18.94 48.42 6.66
CA CYS A 471 19.50 47.44 5.73
C CYS A 471 20.32 48.12 4.65
N ASP A 472 21.30 47.37 4.13
CA ASP A 472 22.18 47.83 3.05
C ASP A 472 21.77 47.20 1.71
N VAL A 473 21.08 46.05 1.74
CA VAL A 473 20.58 45.31 0.56
C VAL A 473 19.17 44.77 0.85
N VAL A 474 18.27 44.97 -0.10
CA VAL A 474 16.93 44.37 -0.08
C VAL A 474 16.81 43.36 -1.22
N VAL A 475 16.30 42.16 -0.92
CA VAL A 475 16.02 41.12 -1.91
C VAL A 475 14.51 40.82 -1.92
N ALA A 476 13.87 41.03 -3.07
CA ALA A 476 12.45 40.82 -3.27
C ALA A 476 12.17 39.35 -3.67
N ALA A 477 11.66 38.55 -2.73
CA ALA A 477 11.28 37.17 -2.94
C ALA A 477 9.77 36.93 -2.72
N VAL A 478 8.95 37.79 -3.34
CA VAL A 478 7.49 37.83 -3.13
C VAL A 478 6.67 37.09 -4.16
N GLY A 479 7.32 36.46 -5.12
CA GLY A 479 6.69 35.62 -6.14
C GLY A 479 7.49 35.53 -7.43
N MET A 480 6.98 34.69 -8.34
CA MET A 480 7.51 34.43 -9.67
C MET A 480 6.39 34.56 -10.69
N ALA A 481 6.71 34.91 -11.92
CA ALA A 481 5.75 35.04 -13.01
C ALA A 481 6.25 34.37 -14.28
N ALA A 482 5.32 33.84 -15.08
CA ALA A 482 5.60 33.35 -16.42
C ALA A 482 5.95 34.53 -17.36
N ASP A 483 6.78 34.20 -18.37
CA ASP A 483 7.16 35.18 -19.43
C ASP A 483 6.06 35.31 -20.51
N ARG A 484 5.09 34.41 -20.51
CA ARG A 484 3.97 34.38 -21.47
C ARG A 484 2.70 33.84 -20.83
N HIS A 485 1.56 34.24 -21.39
CA HIS A 485 0.26 33.70 -21.01
C HIS A 485 -0.24 32.79 -22.11
N LEU A 486 -0.65 31.56 -21.72
CA LEU A 486 -1.18 30.55 -22.62
C LEU A 486 -2.56 30.11 -22.12
N ASP A 487 -3.52 30.08 -23.03
CA ASP A 487 -4.83 29.51 -22.75
C ASP A 487 -4.75 27.99 -22.99
N VAL A 488 -4.88 27.21 -21.94
CA VAL A 488 -4.59 25.77 -21.93
C VAL A 488 -5.77 25.01 -21.34
N ASP A 489 -6.25 24.00 -22.02
CA ASP A 489 -7.20 23.07 -21.44
C ASP A 489 -6.55 22.27 -20.30
N ALA A 490 -7.12 22.36 -19.12
CA ALA A 490 -6.55 21.79 -17.90
C ALA A 490 -6.51 20.24 -17.91
N LYS A 491 -7.31 19.57 -18.74
CA LYS A 491 -7.34 18.12 -18.84
C LYS A 491 -6.34 17.59 -19.87
N THR A 492 -6.26 18.22 -21.01
CA THR A 492 -5.48 17.74 -22.15
C THR A 492 -4.13 18.44 -22.29
N LEU A 493 -3.90 19.54 -21.57
CA LEU A 493 -2.71 20.40 -21.67
C LEU A 493 -2.51 20.99 -23.08
N GLN A 494 -3.51 20.89 -23.94
CA GLN A 494 -3.51 21.45 -25.28
C GLN A 494 -3.94 22.92 -25.26
N THR A 495 -3.33 23.75 -26.09
CA THR A 495 -3.73 25.13 -26.26
C THR A 495 -4.85 25.22 -27.33
N ASN A 496 -5.29 26.45 -27.64
CA ASN A 496 -6.19 26.70 -28.78
C ASN A 496 -5.56 26.36 -30.16
N VAL A 497 -4.24 26.09 -30.20
CA VAL A 497 -3.53 25.62 -31.38
C VAL A 497 -3.32 24.10 -31.26
N PRO A 498 -3.90 23.25 -32.14
CA PRO A 498 -4.02 21.82 -31.93
C PRO A 498 -2.70 21.06 -31.71
N TYR A 499 -1.57 21.50 -32.28
CA TYR A 499 -0.25 20.88 -32.16
C TYR A 499 0.60 21.49 -31.03
N LEU A 500 0.07 22.48 -30.32
CA LEU A 500 0.77 23.22 -29.29
C LEU A 500 0.23 22.86 -27.90
N PHE A 501 1.10 22.36 -27.06
CA PHE A 501 0.83 21.96 -25.67
C PHE A 501 1.63 22.82 -24.71
N ALA A 502 1.20 22.90 -23.45
CA ALA A 502 1.97 23.56 -22.41
C ALA A 502 1.86 22.84 -21.08
N ALA A 503 2.95 22.82 -20.31
CA ALA A 503 3.01 22.12 -19.03
C ALA A 503 3.99 22.76 -18.04
N GLY A 504 3.81 22.46 -16.76
CA GLY A 504 4.62 22.98 -15.67
C GLY A 504 4.22 24.39 -15.25
N ASP A 505 5.13 25.08 -14.58
CA ASP A 505 4.86 26.39 -13.94
C ASP A 505 4.38 27.48 -14.91
N VAL A 506 4.63 27.37 -16.20
CA VAL A 506 4.10 28.31 -17.21
C VAL A 506 2.57 28.29 -17.27
N VAL A 507 1.94 27.18 -16.90
CA VAL A 507 0.48 27.00 -16.89
C VAL A 507 -0.12 27.23 -15.50
N GLN A 508 0.46 26.58 -14.49
CA GLN A 508 -0.11 26.53 -13.14
C GLN A 508 0.43 27.63 -12.19
N GLY A 509 1.44 28.38 -12.62
CA GLY A 509 2.24 29.23 -11.73
C GLY A 509 3.30 28.40 -11.00
N ALA A 510 4.05 29.05 -10.11
CA ALA A 510 5.15 28.43 -9.41
C ALA A 510 4.69 27.25 -8.52
N THR A 511 5.23 26.07 -8.80
CA THR A 511 4.95 24.81 -8.09
C THR A 511 6.23 24.17 -7.52
N ASP A 512 6.20 22.90 -7.19
CA ASP A 512 7.37 22.11 -6.81
C ASP A 512 7.88 21.21 -7.96
N ILE A 513 9.11 20.71 -7.82
CA ILE A 513 9.77 19.90 -8.86
C ILE A 513 8.96 18.65 -9.20
N ALA A 514 8.37 17.97 -8.19
CA ALA A 514 7.65 16.73 -8.40
C ALA A 514 6.34 16.96 -9.19
N ARG A 515 5.67 18.08 -8.96
CA ARG A 515 4.49 18.49 -9.76
C ARG A 515 4.89 18.82 -11.19
N ALA A 516 5.95 19.60 -11.39
CA ALA A 516 6.46 19.90 -12.72
C ALA A 516 6.85 18.62 -13.51
N VAL A 517 7.45 17.64 -12.84
CA VAL A 517 7.70 16.29 -13.40
C VAL A 517 6.41 15.60 -13.80
N GLY A 518 5.41 15.57 -12.94
CA GLY A 518 4.10 14.99 -13.23
C GLY A 518 3.41 15.63 -14.45
N GLU A 519 3.46 16.95 -14.54
CA GLU A 519 2.94 17.71 -15.69
C GLU A 519 3.70 17.36 -16.98
N GLY A 520 5.03 17.24 -16.93
CA GLY A 520 5.84 16.82 -18.06
C GLY A 520 5.49 15.41 -18.58
N ARG A 521 5.28 14.46 -17.67
CA ARG A 521 4.80 13.10 -18.02
C ARG A 521 3.44 13.15 -18.71
N ARG A 522 2.52 13.91 -18.12
CA ARG A 522 1.18 14.08 -18.64
C ARG A 522 1.17 14.72 -20.03
N ALA A 523 1.98 15.76 -20.23
CA ALA A 523 2.12 16.40 -21.53
C ALA A 523 2.69 15.44 -22.59
N ALA A 524 3.70 14.65 -22.25
CA ALA A 524 4.24 13.63 -23.14
C ALA A 524 3.18 12.61 -23.58
N HIS A 525 2.37 12.15 -22.63
CA HIS A 525 1.27 11.21 -22.94
C HIS A 525 0.22 11.86 -23.86
N MET A 526 -0.20 13.10 -23.61
CA MET A 526 -1.16 13.80 -24.45
C MET A 526 -0.63 14.05 -25.86
N ILE A 527 0.65 14.40 -25.98
CA ILE A 527 1.31 14.56 -27.28
C ILE A 527 1.38 13.23 -28.03
N ASP A 528 1.72 12.14 -27.36
CA ASP A 528 1.76 10.80 -27.93
C ASP A 528 0.39 10.38 -28.49
N ARG A 529 -0.68 10.48 -27.69
CA ARG A 529 -2.05 10.20 -28.11
C ARG A 529 -2.48 11.05 -29.30
N TRP A 530 -2.19 12.36 -29.24
CA TRP A 530 -2.53 13.29 -30.33
C TRP A 530 -1.81 12.92 -31.63
N LEU A 531 -0.52 12.57 -31.57
CA LEU A 531 0.28 12.17 -32.73
C LEU A 531 -0.15 10.82 -33.32
N GLN A 532 -0.76 9.95 -32.50
CA GLN A 532 -1.37 8.70 -32.92
C GLN A 532 -2.81 8.87 -33.45
N GLY A 533 -3.39 10.08 -33.34
CA GLY A 533 -4.78 10.34 -33.74
C GLY A 533 -5.82 9.77 -32.78
N LEU A 534 -5.45 9.52 -31.54
CA LEU A 534 -6.32 9.04 -30.46
C LEU A 534 -7.02 10.22 -29.77
N GLU A 535 -8.16 9.96 -29.15
CA GLU A 535 -8.86 10.95 -28.34
C GLU A 535 -8.03 11.32 -27.09
N LEU A 536 -8.03 12.61 -26.73
CA LEU A 536 -7.36 13.11 -25.54
C LEU A 536 -8.26 12.93 -24.32
N ASP A 537 -7.97 11.95 -23.49
CA ASP A 537 -8.84 11.47 -22.42
C ASP A 537 -8.56 12.03 -21.02
N GLY A 538 -7.74 13.07 -20.93
CA GLY A 538 -7.47 13.74 -19.64
C GLY A 538 -6.65 12.89 -18.67
N PHE A 539 -5.70 12.11 -19.16
CA PHE A 539 -4.77 11.30 -18.37
C PHE A 539 -4.24 12.07 -17.15
N THR A 540 -4.33 11.46 -15.99
CA THR A 540 -3.53 11.82 -14.82
C THR A 540 -2.33 10.86 -14.76
N ALA A 541 -1.16 11.31 -14.31
CA ALA A 541 0.02 10.43 -14.17
C ALA A 541 -0.23 9.20 -13.26
N LEU A 542 -1.45 8.99 -12.87
CA LEU A 542 -1.89 8.14 -11.77
C LEU A 542 -3.17 7.34 -12.12
N ASP A 543 -3.60 7.33 -13.40
CA ASP A 543 -4.87 6.70 -13.82
C ASP A 543 -4.91 5.17 -13.65
N ASP A 544 -3.76 4.50 -13.51
CA ASP A 544 -3.67 3.08 -13.15
C ASP A 544 -3.85 2.80 -11.65
N ARG A 545 -4.21 3.83 -10.85
CA ARG A 545 -4.34 3.66 -9.41
C ARG A 545 -5.62 2.95 -9.05
N LEU A 546 -5.48 2.03 -8.14
CA LEU A 546 -6.57 1.56 -7.30
C LEU A 546 -6.87 2.61 -6.23
N ASP A 547 -8.01 2.49 -5.56
CA ASP A 547 -8.31 3.30 -4.39
C ASP A 547 -7.17 3.23 -3.37
N VAL A 548 -6.96 4.32 -2.64
CA VAL A 548 -5.93 4.36 -1.59
C VAL A 548 -6.35 3.44 -0.45
N VAL A 549 -5.41 2.62 0.00
CA VAL A 549 -5.67 1.69 1.10
C VAL A 549 -6.03 2.41 2.39
N ASP A 550 -6.96 1.86 3.15
CA ASP A 550 -7.27 2.32 4.50
C ASP A 550 -6.09 2.07 5.45
N LYS A 551 -5.54 3.13 6.03
CA LYS A 551 -4.42 3.06 6.98
C LYS A 551 -4.74 2.20 8.21
N ALA A 552 -5.97 2.26 8.72
CA ALA A 552 -6.39 1.45 9.87
C ALA A 552 -6.37 -0.05 9.54
N ALA A 553 -6.78 -0.44 8.33
CA ALA A 553 -6.69 -1.82 7.87
C ALA A 553 -5.23 -2.29 7.72
N VAL A 554 -4.34 -1.41 7.23
CA VAL A 554 -2.90 -1.71 7.16
C VAL A 554 -2.32 -1.94 8.55
N LEU A 555 -2.62 -1.06 9.53
CA LEU A 555 -2.15 -1.18 10.91
C LEU A 555 -2.71 -2.43 11.59
N ALA A 556 -3.98 -2.76 11.36
CA ALA A 556 -4.60 -3.99 11.87
C ALA A 556 -3.89 -5.26 11.34
N ARG A 557 -3.51 -5.27 10.07
CA ARG A 557 -2.72 -6.37 9.47
C ARG A 557 -1.33 -6.50 10.11
N GLN A 558 -0.77 -5.40 10.63
CA GLN A 558 0.56 -5.33 11.23
C GLN A 558 0.55 -5.49 12.75
N LYS A 559 -0.50 -6.02 13.37
CA LYS A 559 -0.62 -6.16 14.85
C LYS A 559 0.58 -6.84 15.52
N ALA A 560 1.24 -7.77 14.83
CA ALA A 560 2.44 -8.44 15.31
C ALA A 560 3.74 -7.79 14.79
N TYR A 561 3.65 -6.58 14.24
CA TYR A 561 4.80 -5.90 13.67
C TYR A 561 5.80 -5.49 14.76
N THR A 562 7.07 -5.83 14.54
CA THR A 562 8.14 -5.42 15.45
C THR A 562 8.56 -4.00 15.12
N HIS A 563 8.52 -3.11 16.09
CA HIS A 563 9.04 -1.75 15.96
C HIS A 563 10.50 -1.79 15.51
N ARG A 564 10.86 -0.87 14.63
CA ARG A 564 12.24 -0.64 14.20
C ARG A 564 12.57 0.81 14.44
N ASP A 565 13.79 1.05 14.87
CA ASP A 565 14.27 2.41 15.06
C ASP A 565 14.23 3.18 13.74
N PRO A 566 13.79 4.44 13.76
CA PRO A 566 13.82 5.28 12.57
C PRO A 566 15.26 5.50 12.13
N VAL A 567 15.48 5.64 10.81
CA VAL A 567 16.78 6.04 10.30
C VAL A 567 17.01 7.50 10.65
N THR A 568 17.71 7.74 11.73
CA THR A 568 18.16 9.07 12.11
C THR A 568 19.46 9.39 11.38
N THR A 569 19.45 10.50 10.67
CA THR A 569 20.66 11.07 10.13
C THR A 569 21.08 12.19 11.04
N ASN A 570 22.24 12.01 11.68
CA ASN A 570 22.75 13.01 12.60
C ASN A 570 23.09 14.32 11.87
N GLY A 571 22.54 15.41 12.36
CA GLY A 571 23.16 16.71 12.31
C GLY A 571 23.09 17.50 11.02
N PHE A 572 21.89 18.01 10.68
CA PHE A 572 21.75 19.04 9.64
C PHE A 572 21.91 20.46 10.17
N HIS A 573 21.92 20.65 11.46
CA HIS A 573 21.97 21.97 12.08
C HIS A 573 23.41 22.31 12.45
N SER A 574 24.18 22.72 11.44
CA SER A 574 25.45 23.41 11.70
C SER A 574 25.17 24.89 11.95
N PRO A 575 25.58 25.48 13.06
CA PRO A 575 25.23 26.86 13.41
C PRO A 575 25.87 27.95 12.54
N ALA A 576 26.54 27.66 11.46
CA ALA A 576 26.93 28.56 10.38
C ALA A 576 27.78 27.79 9.34
N PRO A 577 27.19 27.18 8.33
CA PRO A 577 28.00 26.65 7.24
C PRO A 577 28.73 27.78 6.54
N ALA A 578 30.04 27.66 6.47
CA ALA A 578 30.88 28.69 5.86
C ALA A 578 30.96 28.58 4.36
N ASP A 579 30.40 27.51 3.75
CA ASP A 579 30.59 27.14 2.35
C ASP A 579 29.30 26.71 1.65
N PHE A 580 29.44 26.34 0.38
CA PHE A 580 28.35 25.89 -0.48
C PHE A 580 28.39 24.37 -0.73
N ASP A 581 29.08 23.61 0.10
CA ASP A 581 29.10 22.16 0.03
C ASP A 581 27.73 21.57 0.41
N GLU A 582 27.45 20.37 -0.08
CA GLU A 582 26.17 19.72 0.15
C GLU A 582 25.95 19.43 1.65
N ILE A 583 24.87 19.97 2.20
CA ILE A 583 24.57 19.92 3.65
C ILE A 583 24.01 18.59 4.12
N GLU A 584 23.29 17.87 3.26
CA GLU A 584 22.68 16.60 3.64
C GLU A 584 23.62 15.43 3.35
N PRO A 585 24.09 14.65 4.34
CA PRO A 585 24.93 13.50 4.09
C PRO A 585 24.16 12.36 3.41
N PRO A 586 24.79 11.54 2.55
CA PRO A 586 24.18 10.37 1.95
C PRO A 586 23.88 9.30 3.02
N LEU A 587 22.93 8.42 2.74
CA LEU A 587 22.72 7.21 3.54
C LEU A 587 23.82 6.19 3.25
N THR A 588 24.30 5.52 4.30
CA THR A 588 25.07 4.29 4.11
C THR A 588 24.14 3.16 3.66
N GLU A 589 24.70 2.08 3.11
CA GLU A 589 23.90 0.91 2.70
C GLU A 589 23.13 0.31 3.89
N GLU A 590 23.76 0.21 5.05
CA GLU A 590 23.12 -0.27 6.27
C GLU A 590 21.93 0.62 6.69
N GLN A 591 22.10 1.94 6.65
CA GLN A 591 21.02 2.89 6.93
C GLN A 591 19.89 2.80 5.89
N ALA A 592 20.23 2.61 4.62
CA ALA A 592 19.24 2.45 3.56
C ALA A 592 18.41 1.18 3.73
N LEU A 593 19.06 0.05 4.04
CA LEU A 593 18.39 -1.23 4.32
C LEU A 593 17.53 -1.14 5.58
N ALA A 594 18.03 -0.55 6.66
CA ALA A 594 17.29 -0.37 7.91
C ALA A 594 16.03 0.52 7.69
N GLY A 595 16.21 1.66 7.01
CA GLY A 595 15.11 2.57 6.70
C GLY A 595 14.04 1.92 5.81
N ALA A 596 14.45 1.28 4.71
CA ALA A 596 13.53 0.56 3.83
C ALA A 596 12.86 -0.64 4.52
N GLY A 597 13.57 -1.29 5.45
CA GLY A 597 13.08 -2.40 6.25
C GLY A 597 11.85 -2.08 7.11
N GLY A 598 11.64 -0.80 7.42
CA GLY A 598 10.47 -0.34 8.15
C GLY A 598 9.17 -0.30 7.34
N CYS A 599 9.20 -0.48 6.02
CA CYS A 599 8.02 -0.41 5.17
C CYS A 599 6.95 -1.44 5.55
N LEU A 600 5.67 -1.01 5.63
CA LEU A 600 4.53 -1.83 6.02
C LEU A 600 3.84 -2.54 4.85
N ASP A 601 4.34 -2.40 3.63
CA ASP A 601 3.74 -2.97 2.41
C ASP A 601 2.23 -2.66 2.28
N CYS A 602 1.86 -1.39 2.43
CA CYS A 602 0.47 -0.93 2.58
C CYS A 602 -0.46 -1.47 1.50
N GLY A 603 -0.09 -1.35 0.22
CA GLY A 603 -0.87 -1.81 -0.93
C GLY A 603 -0.80 -3.32 -1.19
N ILE A 604 -0.10 -4.08 -0.36
CA ILE A 604 0.33 -5.45 -0.58
C ILE A 604 1.26 -5.51 -1.80
N CYS A 605 0.79 -5.50 -3.04
CA CYS A 605 1.67 -5.36 -4.19
C CYS A 605 2.36 -3.99 -4.19
N SER A 606 3.69 -3.98 -4.33
CA SER A 606 4.49 -2.75 -4.40
C SER A 606 4.60 -2.16 -5.81
N GLU A 607 4.02 -2.83 -6.82
CA GLU A 607 4.10 -2.46 -8.23
C GLU A 607 5.55 -2.31 -8.77
N CYS A 608 6.47 -3.08 -8.21
CA CYS A 608 7.89 -3.08 -8.62
C CYS A 608 8.14 -3.79 -9.96
N ARG A 609 7.13 -4.44 -10.55
CA ARG A 609 7.13 -5.11 -11.87
C ARG A 609 8.13 -6.28 -12.02
N GLN A 610 8.80 -6.71 -10.97
CA GLN A 610 9.79 -7.78 -11.06
C GLN A 610 9.19 -9.13 -11.44
N CYS A 611 7.96 -9.39 -11.00
CA CYS A 611 7.22 -10.60 -11.38
C CYS A 611 6.88 -10.63 -12.88
N ILE A 612 6.62 -9.47 -13.51
CA ILE A 612 6.37 -9.38 -14.96
C ILE A 612 7.62 -9.83 -15.72
N ALA A 613 8.78 -9.25 -15.39
CA ALA A 613 10.05 -9.59 -16.04
C ALA A 613 10.46 -11.06 -15.84
N ALA A 614 10.04 -11.69 -14.74
CA ALA A 614 10.35 -13.08 -14.43
C ALA A 614 9.36 -14.10 -15.01
N CYS A 615 8.22 -13.65 -15.57
CA CYS A 615 7.18 -14.55 -16.05
C CYS A 615 7.51 -15.11 -17.45
N PRO A 616 7.83 -16.41 -17.62
CA PRO A 616 8.19 -16.95 -18.94
C PRO A 616 6.98 -17.09 -19.89
N ALA A 617 5.76 -16.99 -19.36
CA ALA A 617 4.51 -17.13 -20.11
C ALA A 617 3.84 -15.78 -20.41
N ASP A 618 4.48 -14.66 -20.02
CA ASP A 618 3.92 -13.30 -20.16
C ASP A 618 2.46 -13.20 -19.64
N ALA A 619 2.18 -13.90 -18.55
CA ALA A 619 0.83 -14.06 -18.02
C ALA A 619 0.42 -12.96 -17.02
N ILE A 620 1.29 -11.99 -16.71
CA ILE A 620 1.06 -11.00 -15.62
C ILE A 620 0.68 -9.64 -16.21
N HIS A 621 -0.55 -9.20 -15.89
CA HIS A 621 -1.15 -7.98 -16.40
C HIS A 621 -1.71 -7.16 -15.21
N LEU A 622 -0.97 -6.13 -14.76
CA LEU A 622 -1.37 -5.31 -13.60
C LEU A 622 -2.51 -4.33 -13.91
N ASP A 623 -2.90 -4.20 -15.18
CA ASP A 623 -4.02 -3.40 -15.69
C ASP A 623 -5.36 -4.15 -15.73
N MET A 624 -5.41 -5.44 -15.31
CA MET A 624 -6.66 -6.18 -15.20
C MET A 624 -7.63 -5.44 -14.26
N GLN A 625 -8.90 -5.38 -14.69
CA GLN A 625 -9.98 -4.77 -13.93
C GLN A 625 -10.89 -5.81 -13.31
N GLU A 626 -11.65 -5.43 -12.29
CA GLU A 626 -12.73 -6.26 -11.78
C GLU A 626 -13.84 -6.40 -12.82
N GLU A 627 -14.52 -7.54 -12.79
CA GLU A 627 -15.65 -7.86 -13.66
C GLU A 627 -16.89 -8.14 -12.80
N ILE A 628 -18.00 -7.49 -13.11
CA ILE A 628 -19.30 -7.81 -12.51
C ILE A 628 -20.04 -8.75 -13.44
N VAL A 629 -20.30 -9.94 -12.96
CA VAL A 629 -21.07 -10.98 -13.68
C VAL A 629 -22.45 -11.07 -13.05
N GLU A 630 -23.50 -10.93 -13.88
CA GLU A 630 -24.88 -11.10 -13.46
C GLU A 630 -25.42 -12.41 -13.99
N VAL A 631 -26.08 -13.20 -13.14
CA VAL A 631 -26.59 -14.54 -13.51
C VAL A 631 -27.97 -14.80 -12.90
N ASP A 632 -28.81 -15.51 -13.64
CA ASP A 632 -30.11 -15.98 -13.15
C ASP A 632 -30.07 -17.48 -12.81
N VAL A 633 -30.55 -17.80 -11.58
CA VAL A 633 -30.49 -19.16 -11.02
C VAL A 633 -31.83 -19.58 -10.42
N GLY A 634 -32.12 -20.89 -10.45
CA GLY A 634 -33.38 -21.44 -9.89
C GLY A 634 -33.35 -21.61 -8.38
N ALA A 635 -32.18 -21.86 -7.77
CA ALA A 635 -32.03 -22.04 -6.34
C ALA A 635 -30.65 -21.53 -5.87
N VAL A 636 -30.52 -21.27 -4.56
CA VAL A 636 -29.29 -20.82 -3.90
C VAL A 636 -28.93 -21.73 -2.76
N VAL A 637 -27.65 -22.11 -2.64
CA VAL A 637 -27.10 -22.82 -1.49
C VAL A 637 -26.06 -21.93 -0.79
N VAL A 638 -26.33 -21.52 0.44
CA VAL A 638 -25.40 -20.77 1.28
C VAL A 638 -24.46 -21.74 1.99
N SER A 639 -23.18 -21.75 1.63
CA SER A 639 -22.15 -22.62 2.20
C SER A 639 -20.88 -21.82 2.60
N THR A 640 -21.10 -20.67 3.21
CA THR A 640 -20.07 -19.67 3.57
C THR A 640 -19.23 -20.09 4.78
N GLY A 641 -19.57 -21.22 5.43
CA GLY A 641 -18.82 -21.78 6.55
C GLY A 641 -18.90 -20.91 7.82
N PHE A 642 -17.77 -20.84 8.56
CA PHE A 642 -17.67 -20.17 9.86
C PHE A 642 -16.41 -19.30 9.97
N LYS A 643 -16.36 -18.40 10.94
CA LYS A 643 -15.17 -17.66 11.37
C LYS A 643 -14.61 -18.24 12.67
N LEU A 644 -13.29 -18.14 12.89
CA LEU A 644 -12.69 -18.46 14.19
C LEU A 644 -12.86 -17.27 15.13
N PHE A 645 -13.03 -17.55 16.42
CA PHE A 645 -13.03 -16.49 17.42
C PHE A 645 -11.72 -15.71 17.40
N ALA A 646 -11.84 -14.39 17.44
CA ALA A 646 -10.70 -13.47 17.47
C ALA A 646 -10.08 -13.49 18.90
N ALA A 647 -8.92 -14.12 19.04
CA ALA A 647 -8.31 -14.40 20.34
C ALA A 647 -7.86 -13.12 21.09
N ASP A 648 -7.68 -12.01 20.40
CA ASP A 648 -7.40 -10.69 20.97
C ASP A 648 -8.56 -10.09 21.80
N LEU A 649 -9.78 -10.61 21.62
CA LEU A 649 -10.94 -10.29 22.48
C LEU A 649 -10.83 -10.89 23.89
N LYS A 650 -9.80 -11.72 24.14
CA LYS A 650 -9.46 -12.26 25.46
C LYS A 650 -8.04 -11.79 25.86
N PRO A 651 -7.88 -10.49 26.18
CA PRO A 651 -6.56 -9.92 26.45
C PRO A 651 -5.83 -10.56 27.64
N GLU A 652 -6.55 -11.17 28.59
CA GLU A 652 -6.01 -11.92 29.72
C GLU A 652 -5.20 -13.16 29.29
N TYR A 653 -5.42 -13.67 28.07
CA TYR A 653 -4.64 -14.80 27.52
C TYR A 653 -3.43 -14.37 26.72
N GLY A 654 -3.25 -13.07 26.45
CA GLY A 654 -2.01 -12.50 25.90
C GLY A 654 -1.72 -12.82 24.43
N TRP A 655 -2.68 -13.37 23.65
CA TRP A 655 -2.49 -13.57 22.21
C TRP A 655 -2.23 -12.22 21.51
N GLY A 656 -1.24 -12.20 20.61
CA GLY A 656 -0.79 -10.99 19.94
C GLY A 656 0.15 -10.10 20.78
N ARG A 657 0.25 -10.37 22.10
CA ARG A 657 1.18 -9.71 23.02
C ARG A 657 2.35 -10.63 23.39
N PHE A 658 2.07 -11.90 23.67
CA PHE A 658 3.08 -12.91 23.98
C PHE A 658 3.30 -13.81 22.77
N PRO A 659 4.50 -13.81 22.14
CA PRO A 659 4.75 -14.55 20.90
C PRO A 659 4.49 -16.06 21.00
N ASN A 660 4.65 -16.64 22.18
CA ASN A 660 4.48 -18.09 22.44
C ASN A 660 3.05 -18.47 22.85
N VAL A 661 2.07 -17.55 22.73
CA VAL A 661 0.64 -17.84 22.83
C VAL A 661 0.07 -17.89 21.41
N ILE A 662 -0.35 -19.07 20.96
CA ILE A 662 -0.84 -19.33 19.61
C ILE A 662 -2.26 -19.89 19.63
N THR A 663 -2.94 -19.86 18.48
CA THR A 663 -4.27 -20.48 18.32
C THR A 663 -4.18 -21.93 17.88
N GLY A 664 -5.27 -22.70 18.06
CA GLY A 664 -5.37 -24.06 17.56
C GLY A 664 -5.15 -24.19 16.05
N MET A 665 -5.52 -23.19 15.24
CA MET A 665 -5.24 -23.19 13.80
C MET A 665 -3.74 -23.00 13.51
N GLN A 666 -3.05 -22.14 14.26
CA GLN A 666 -1.60 -21.99 14.15
C GLN A 666 -0.89 -23.30 14.51
N MET A 667 -1.32 -23.98 15.56
CA MET A 667 -0.79 -25.31 15.89
C MET A 667 -1.08 -26.34 14.79
N ASP A 668 -2.26 -26.34 14.17
CA ASP A 668 -2.54 -27.22 13.03
C ASP A 668 -1.56 -26.97 11.87
N ARG A 669 -1.20 -25.71 11.60
CA ARG A 669 -0.20 -25.41 10.58
C ARG A 669 1.20 -25.90 10.95
N LEU A 670 1.61 -25.78 12.23
CA LEU A 670 2.89 -26.32 12.70
C LEU A 670 2.97 -27.85 12.62
N LEU A 671 1.83 -28.55 12.69
CA LEU A 671 1.72 -30.00 12.62
C LEU A 671 1.44 -30.54 11.21
N ALA A 672 1.12 -29.68 10.24
CA ALA A 672 0.73 -30.11 8.90
C ALA A 672 1.92 -30.66 8.09
N PRO A 673 1.66 -31.56 7.12
CA PRO A 673 2.70 -31.98 6.17
C PRO A 673 3.31 -30.85 5.36
N THR A 674 2.54 -29.78 5.12
CA THR A 674 2.95 -28.54 4.42
C THR A 674 3.29 -27.41 5.40
N ARG A 675 3.74 -27.76 6.60
CA ARG A 675 4.11 -26.79 7.66
C ARG A 675 5.22 -25.84 7.22
N PRO A 676 5.25 -24.61 7.78
CA PRO A 676 6.25 -23.62 7.41
C PRO A 676 7.66 -23.90 7.97
N PHE A 677 7.76 -24.75 9.01
CA PHE A 677 9.03 -25.12 9.66
C PHE A 677 9.25 -26.63 9.63
N ASN A 678 10.48 -27.07 9.82
CA ASN A 678 10.81 -28.50 9.81
C ASN A 678 10.19 -29.30 10.98
N THR A 679 9.88 -28.63 12.10
CA THR A 679 9.26 -29.22 13.29
C THR A 679 8.34 -28.17 13.95
N VAL A 680 7.71 -28.54 15.08
CA VAL A 680 6.97 -27.58 15.91
C VAL A 680 7.98 -26.68 16.63
N LEU A 681 7.87 -25.38 16.40
CA LEU A 681 8.75 -24.35 16.97
C LEU A 681 7.92 -23.30 17.70
N ARG A 682 8.48 -22.74 18.75
CA ARG A 682 7.98 -21.57 19.45
C ARG A 682 8.13 -20.33 18.53
N PRO A 683 7.09 -19.56 18.25
CA PRO A 683 7.20 -18.40 17.34
C PRO A 683 8.14 -17.31 17.88
N GLY A 684 8.25 -17.15 19.20
CA GLY A 684 9.03 -16.09 19.81
C GLY A 684 10.55 -16.24 19.69
N ASP A 685 11.07 -17.45 19.69
CA ASP A 685 12.54 -17.71 19.73
C ASP A 685 13.00 -18.89 18.87
N GLY A 686 12.10 -19.56 18.19
CA GLY A 686 12.42 -20.70 17.29
C GLY A 686 12.88 -21.97 18.00
N LYS A 687 12.72 -22.09 19.31
CA LYS A 687 13.05 -23.33 20.05
C LYS A 687 11.95 -24.37 19.91
N VAL A 688 12.31 -25.63 20.09
CA VAL A 688 11.36 -26.74 20.23
C VAL A 688 10.77 -26.66 21.64
N PRO A 689 9.42 -26.65 21.80
CA PRO A 689 8.81 -26.61 23.12
C PRO A 689 8.86 -27.97 23.82
N ASP A 690 9.10 -27.97 25.12
CA ASP A 690 9.08 -29.16 25.98
C ASP A 690 7.78 -29.28 26.79
N ARG A 691 7.14 -28.17 27.17
CA ARG A 691 5.91 -28.12 27.98
C ARG A 691 4.84 -27.29 27.26
N ILE A 692 3.79 -27.93 26.79
CA ILE A 692 2.76 -27.32 25.97
C ILE A 692 1.42 -27.37 26.70
N ALA A 693 0.76 -26.22 26.85
CA ALA A 693 -0.59 -26.17 27.42
C ALA A 693 -1.65 -25.82 26.37
N TYR A 694 -2.82 -26.44 26.51
CA TYR A 694 -4.06 -26.08 25.78
C TYR A 694 -5.05 -25.39 26.71
N VAL A 695 -5.60 -24.26 26.27
CA VAL A 695 -6.66 -23.53 26.97
C VAL A 695 -7.97 -23.73 26.20
N SER A 696 -8.82 -24.63 26.71
CA SER A 696 -10.09 -24.96 26.05
C SER A 696 -11.13 -23.85 26.20
N CYS A 697 -12.14 -23.88 25.33
CA CYS A 697 -13.26 -22.97 25.32
C CYS A 697 -12.89 -21.48 25.19
N THR A 698 -11.75 -21.15 24.59
CA THR A 698 -11.36 -19.77 24.33
C THR A 698 -12.38 -19.12 23.37
N GLY A 699 -13.16 -18.15 23.87
CA GLY A 699 -14.24 -17.52 23.12
C GLY A 699 -15.47 -18.40 22.83
N SER A 700 -15.63 -19.51 23.55
CA SER A 700 -16.82 -20.38 23.55
C SER A 700 -17.31 -20.61 24.96
N ARG A 701 -18.63 -20.77 25.17
CA ARG A 701 -19.24 -20.93 26.48
C ARG A 701 -18.88 -19.78 27.43
N ASP A 702 -18.71 -18.60 26.86
CA ASP A 702 -18.24 -17.40 27.55
C ASP A 702 -19.15 -16.20 27.24
N LYS A 703 -19.98 -15.87 28.25
CA LYS A 703 -20.90 -14.73 28.15
C LYS A 703 -20.20 -13.37 28.14
N THR A 704 -18.94 -13.31 28.62
CA THR A 704 -18.20 -12.04 28.71
C THR A 704 -17.79 -11.53 27.31
N VAL A 705 -17.68 -12.43 26.34
CA VAL A 705 -17.40 -12.13 24.93
C VAL A 705 -18.63 -12.37 24.03
N GLY A 706 -19.82 -12.46 24.62
CA GLY A 706 -21.09 -12.60 23.89
C GLY A 706 -21.33 -13.96 23.23
N ASN A 707 -20.52 -14.99 23.54
CA ASN A 707 -20.67 -16.32 22.96
C ASN A 707 -20.90 -17.42 24.01
N PRO A 708 -22.17 -17.64 24.44
CA PRO A 708 -22.51 -18.71 25.39
C PRO A 708 -22.50 -20.11 24.74
N LEU A 709 -22.42 -20.21 23.40
CA LEU A 709 -22.50 -21.44 22.63
C LEU A 709 -21.24 -22.28 22.76
N CYS A 710 -21.39 -23.62 22.78
CA CYS A 710 -20.32 -24.56 22.63
C CYS A 710 -19.98 -24.74 21.14
N SER A 711 -18.72 -24.57 20.77
CA SER A 711 -18.25 -24.78 19.39
C SER A 711 -18.16 -26.25 18.94
N LYS A 712 -18.54 -27.21 19.78
CA LYS A 712 -18.59 -28.67 19.51
C LYS A 712 -17.23 -29.30 19.12
N ILE A 713 -16.46 -28.67 18.24
CA ILE A 713 -15.28 -29.27 17.59
C ILE A 713 -13.96 -29.01 18.31
N CYS A 714 -13.87 -28.01 19.22
CA CYS A 714 -12.60 -27.58 19.80
C CYS A 714 -11.95 -28.64 20.72
N CYS A 715 -12.72 -29.42 21.46
CA CYS A 715 -12.18 -30.52 22.25
C CYS A 715 -11.51 -31.55 21.34
N MET A 716 -12.18 -31.98 20.28
CA MET A 716 -11.71 -33.03 19.40
C MET A 716 -10.49 -32.61 18.57
N TYR A 717 -10.45 -31.37 18.06
CA TYR A 717 -9.23 -30.96 17.37
C TYR A 717 -8.04 -30.78 18.32
N SER A 718 -8.26 -30.37 19.58
CA SER A 718 -7.20 -30.33 20.58
C SER A 718 -6.69 -31.72 20.93
N VAL A 719 -7.57 -32.68 21.16
CA VAL A 719 -7.18 -34.11 21.37
C VAL A 719 -6.38 -34.65 20.19
N LYS A 720 -6.80 -34.35 18.93
CA LYS A 720 -6.05 -34.69 17.72
C LYS A 720 -4.64 -34.06 17.74
N GLN A 721 -4.54 -32.81 18.05
CA GLN A 721 -3.26 -32.08 18.10
C GLN A 721 -2.36 -32.65 19.19
N ASN A 722 -2.89 -32.98 20.38
CA ASN A 722 -2.14 -33.61 21.46
C ASN A 722 -1.50 -34.94 20.98
N GLN A 723 -2.24 -35.83 20.33
CA GLN A 723 -1.68 -37.07 19.78
C GLN A 723 -0.60 -36.81 18.74
N LEU A 724 -0.79 -35.82 17.86
CA LEU A 724 0.19 -35.45 16.84
C LEU A 724 1.46 -34.82 17.42
N ILE A 725 1.34 -34.00 18.48
CA ILE A 725 2.49 -33.44 19.19
C ILE A 725 3.30 -34.55 19.85
N MET A 726 2.65 -35.44 20.60
CA MET A 726 3.35 -36.58 21.27
C MET A 726 4.00 -37.50 20.26
N GLY A 727 3.46 -37.63 19.06
CA GLY A 727 4.12 -38.36 17.97
C GLY A 727 5.30 -37.60 17.33
N ALA A 728 5.24 -36.30 17.25
CA ALA A 728 6.28 -35.45 16.65
C ALA A 728 7.38 -35.04 17.65
N LEU A 729 7.04 -34.87 18.92
CA LEU A 729 7.89 -34.47 20.04
C LEU A 729 7.70 -35.48 21.21
N PRO A 730 8.30 -36.68 21.17
CA PRO A 730 8.02 -37.75 22.16
C PRO A 730 8.42 -37.43 23.59
N LEU A 731 9.23 -36.37 23.81
CA LEU A 731 9.67 -35.92 25.14
C LEU A 731 8.89 -34.73 25.66
N ALA A 732 7.96 -34.16 24.89
CA ALA A 732 7.19 -33.00 25.29
C ALA A 732 6.00 -33.41 26.18
N ASP A 733 5.81 -32.66 27.27
CA ASP A 733 4.64 -32.77 28.13
C ASP A 733 3.49 -31.95 27.54
N VAL A 734 2.32 -32.58 27.33
CA VAL A 734 1.13 -31.90 26.81
C VAL A 734 0.04 -31.90 27.85
N THR A 735 -0.40 -30.73 28.26
CA THR A 735 -1.48 -30.53 29.26
C THR A 735 -2.65 -29.79 28.64
N MET A 736 -3.87 -30.30 28.82
CA MET A 736 -5.09 -29.67 28.37
C MET A 736 -5.95 -29.20 29.55
N HIS A 737 -6.11 -27.90 29.71
CA HIS A 737 -7.06 -27.31 30.67
C HIS A 737 -8.46 -27.24 30.03
N TYR A 738 -9.44 -27.89 30.64
CA TYR A 738 -10.79 -28.06 30.09
C TYR A 738 -11.90 -27.90 31.15
N ILE A 739 -13.12 -27.56 30.69
CA ILE A 739 -14.29 -27.46 31.56
C ILE A 739 -15.03 -28.79 31.61
N ASP A 740 -15.36 -29.34 30.45
CA ASP A 740 -15.88 -30.67 30.22
C ASP A 740 -15.51 -31.13 28.81
N MET A 741 -15.24 -32.42 28.64
CA MET A 741 -14.88 -33.00 27.33
C MET A 741 -16.14 -33.23 26.49
N ARG A 742 -16.12 -32.76 25.26
CA ARG A 742 -17.21 -32.92 24.27
C ARG A 742 -16.75 -33.80 23.13
N ALA A 743 -16.84 -35.13 23.33
CA ALA A 743 -16.48 -36.14 22.35
C ALA A 743 -17.75 -36.71 21.69
N ALA A 744 -18.60 -35.86 21.11
CA ALA A 744 -19.89 -36.24 20.54
C ALA A 744 -19.74 -36.64 19.07
N GLY A 745 -19.46 -37.91 18.82
CA GLY A 745 -19.33 -38.50 17.50
C GLY A 745 -18.91 -39.96 17.57
N LYS A 746 -19.05 -40.72 16.47
CA LYS A 746 -18.70 -42.15 16.44
C LYS A 746 -17.19 -42.31 16.62
N ARG A 747 -16.75 -43.05 17.65
CA ARG A 747 -15.37 -43.36 18.03
C ARG A 747 -14.60 -42.12 18.58
N TYR A 748 -15.30 -41.08 19.01
CA TYR A 748 -14.61 -39.87 19.54
C TYR A 748 -14.18 -40.07 21.00
N ASP A 749 -14.95 -40.85 21.78
CA ASP A 749 -14.57 -41.21 23.15
C ASP A 749 -13.32 -42.08 23.16
N GLU A 750 -13.28 -43.11 22.33
CA GLU A 750 -12.09 -43.99 22.22
C GLU A 750 -10.86 -43.23 21.72
N PHE A 751 -11.07 -42.23 20.84
CA PHE A 751 -10.00 -41.35 20.37
C PHE A 751 -9.46 -40.43 21.49
N TYR A 752 -10.32 -40.02 22.40
CA TYR A 752 -9.91 -39.26 23.60
C TYR A 752 -9.16 -40.15 24.59
N GLU A 753 -9.68 -41.35 24.89
CA GLU A 753 -9.02 -42.33 25.74
C GLU A 753 -7.62 -42.69 25.23
N GLN A 754 -7.45 -42.88 23.94
CA GLN A 754 -6.16 -43.15 23.32
C GLN A 754 -5.17 -41.99 23.57
N ALA A 755 -5.60 -40.72 23.53
CA ALA A 755 -4.72 -39.60 23.84
C ALA A 755 -4.24 -39.59 25.30
N GLN A 756 -5.10 -40.03 26.23
CA GLN A 756 -4.74 -40.20 27.64
C GLN A 756 -3.72 -41.36 27.81
N GLU A 757 -3.94 -42.50 27.14
CA GLU A 757 -3.01 -43.62 27.14
C GLU A 757 -1.64 -43.24 26.56
N MET A 758 -1.57 -42.32 25.61
CA MET A 758 -0.31 -41.78 25.07
C MET A 758 0.43 -40.89 26.06
N GLY A 759 -0.20 -40.41 27.13
CA GLY A 759 0.41 -39.62 28.19
C GLY A 759 -0.04 -38.16 28.23
N ALA A 760 -1.03 -37.72 27.44
CA ALA A 760 -1.59 -36.38 27.56
C ALA A 760 -2.28 -36.17 28.92
N VAL A 761 -1.98 -35.06 29.56
CA VAL A 761 -2.55 -34.68 30.87
C VAL A 761 -3.79 -33.80 30.67
N TYR A 762 -4.85 -34.12 31.37
CA TYR A 762 -6.12 -33.40 31.31
C TYR A 762 -6.46 -32.86 32.69
N ILE A 763 -6.48 -31.51 32.81
CA ILE A 763 -6.80 -30.81 34.07
C ILE A 763 -8.16 -30.14 33.94
N LYS A 764 -9.12 -30.59 34.75
CA LYS A 764 -10.44 -30.01 34.78
C LYS A 764 -10.43 -28.71 35.58
N GLY A 765 -10.56 -27.59 34.83
CA GLY A 765 -10.49 -26.27 35.42
C GLY A 765 -10.61 -25.18 34.39
N ARG A 766 -10.51 -23.95 34.85
CA ARG A 766 -10.57 -22.77 33.99
C ARG A 766 -9.34 -21.91 34.16
N VAL A 767 -8.66 -21.60 33.07
CA VAL A 767 -7.55 -20.66 33.06
C VAL A 767 -8.10 -19.24 33.23
N ALA A 768 -7.55 -18.50 34.20
CA ALA A 768 -7.92 -17.15 34.52
C ALA A 768 -7.05 -16.13 33.76
N GLU A 769 -5.73 -16.37 33.72
CA GLU A 769 -4.76 -15.43 33.20
C GLU A 769 -3.51 -16.16 32.69
N ILE A 770 -2.86 -15.57 31.70
CA ILE A 770 -1.53 -15.98 31.20
C ILE A 770 -0.59 -14.78 31.31
N THR A 771 0.60 -15.00 31.88
CA THR A 771 1.67 -14.00 31.95
C THR A 771 2.94 -14.55 31.32
N GLU A 772 3.86 -13.68 30.90
CA GLU A 772 5.13 -14.06 30.28
C GLU A 772 6.30 -13.71 31.18
N LYS A 773 7.29 -14.60 31.25
CA LYS A 773 8.56 -14.41 31.92
C LYS A 773 9.60 -13.75 31.01
N GLU A 774 10.68 -13.23 31.57
CA GLU A 774 11.78 -12.61 30.81
C GLU A 774 12.42 -13.54 29.77
N ASN A 775 12.39 -14.85 29.97
CA ASN A 775 12.91 -15.85 29.03
C ASN A 775 11.90 -16.27 27.94
N GLY A 776 10.70 -15.66 27.91
CA GLY A 776 9.61 -15.97 26.98
C GLY A 776 8.79 -17.21 27.33
N ASP A 777 9.02 -17.85 28.50
CA ASP A 777 8.13 -18.88 29.02
C ASP A 777 6.86 -18.24 29.63
N LEU A 778 5.80 -19.02 29.64
CA LEU A 778 4.46 -18.60 30.02
C LEU A 778 4.03 -19.20 31.35
N VAL A 779 3.35 -18.42 32.18
CA VAL A 779 2.75 -18.86 33.43
C VAL A 779 1.25 -18.82 33.30
N LEU A 780 0.59 -19.97 33.44
CA LEU A 780 -0.86 -20.08 33.48
C LEU A 780 -1.35 -20.10 34.93
N LYS A 781 -2.29 -19.24 35.22
CA LYS A 781 -3.04 -19.22 36.48
C LYS A 781 -4.42 -19.82 36.24
N TYR A 782 -4.72 -20.92 36.91
CA TYR A 782 -5.96 -21.67 36.71
C TYR A 782 -6.55 -22.22 38.01
N GLU A 783 -7.84 -22.52 37.98
CA GLU A 783 -8.54 -23.25 39.05
C GLU A 783 -8.47 -24.75 38.75
N ASP A 784 -8.00 -25.56 39.70
CA ASP A 784 -8.00 -27.03 39.63
C ASP A 784 -9.23 -27.57 40.38
N ILE A 785 -10.30 -27.85 39.64
CA ILE A 785 -11.60 -28.24 40.18
C ILE A 785 -11.55 -29.61 40.86
N GLU A 786 -10.79 -30.54 40.31
CA GLU A 786 -10.70 -31.93 40.83
C GLU A 786 -9.84 -32.01 42.12
N ASN A 787 -8.95 -31.05 42.31
CA ASN A 787 -8.15 -30.92 43.53
C ASN A 787 -8.68 -29.84 44.48
N GLY A 788 -9.99 -29.73 44.61
CA GLY A 788 -10.65 -28.86 45.60
C GLY A 788 -10.88 -27.42 45.20
N GLY A 789 -10.65 -27.03 43.93
CA GLY A 789 -10.82 -25.67 43.42
C GLY A 789 -9.69 -24.71 43.81
N GLU A 790 -8.51 -25.27 44.07
CA GLU A 790 -7.34 -24.45 44.40
C GLU A 790 -6.86 -23.67 43.16
N ILE A 791 -6.38 -22.47 43.39
CA ILE A 791 -5.74 -21.67 42.35
C ILE A 791 -4.29 -22.09 42.21
N VAL A 792 -3.90 -22.58 41.05
CA VAL A 792 -2.56 -23.09 40.74
C VAL A 792 -1.91 -22.20 39.69
N GLU A 793 -0.58 -22.05 39.81
CA GLU A 793 0.25 -21.47 38.76
C GLU A 793 1.21 -22.53 38.22
N ALA A 794 1.23 -22.72 36.89
CA ALA A 794 2.10 -23.66 36.21
C ALA A 794 2.80 -23.03 35.02
N GLU A 795 4.02 -23.48 34.76
CA GLU A 795 4.89 -22.95 33.71
C GLU A 795 4.84 -23.80 32.44
N TYR A 796 4.76 -23.12 31.28
CA TYR A 796 4.76 -23.76 29.98
C TYR A 796 5.63 -22.98 28.99
N ASP A 797 6.12 -23.65 27.96
CA ASP A 797 6.97 -23.05 26.93
C ASP A 797 6.13 -22.52 25.75
N LEU A 798 4.97 -23.14 25.53
CA LEU A 798 4.04 -22.80 24.45
C LEU A 798 2.61 -22.99 24.95
N VAL A 799 1.74 -22.03 24.65
CA VAL A 799 0.31 -22.12 24.99
C VAL A 799 -0.53 -22.05 23.73
N VAL A 800 -1.47 -23.00 23.62
CA VAL A 800 -2.41 -23.11 22.50
C VAL A 800 -3.82 -22.74 22.95
N LEU A 801 -4.37 -21.67 22.40
CA LEU A 801 -5.74 -21.29 22.65
C LEU A 801 -6.69 -22.09 21.74
N ALA A 802 -7.50 -22.95 22.34
CA ALA A 802 -8.53 -23.69 21.62
C ALA A 802 -9.72 -22.77 21.32
N VAL A 803 -9.54 -21.93 20.30
CA VAL A 803 -10.53 -20.91 19.91
C VAL A 803 -11.80 -21.52 19.34
N GLY A 804 -12.93 -20.89 19.65
CA GLY A 804 -14.25 -21.33 19.22
C GLY A 804 -14.60 -20.99 17.78
N VAL A 805 -15.69 -21.59 17.33
CA VAL A 805 -16.34 -21.30 16.05
C VAL A 805 -17.37 -20.20 16.24
N GLN A 806 -17.42 -19.26 15.30
CA GLN A 806 -18.39 -18.18 15.24
C GLN A 806 -19.10 -18.17 13.88
N PRO A 807 -20.33 -17.64 13.78
CA PRO A 807 -21.02 -17.51 12.51
C PRO A 807 -20.24 -16.60 11.54
N ASN A 808 -20.39 -16.86 10.25
CA ASN A 808 -19.94 -15.94 9.22
C ASN A 808 -21.06 -14.93 8.92
N ARG A 809 -20.98 -13.76 9.51
CA ARG A 809 -22.01 -12.72 9.40
C ARG A 809 -22.08 -12.04 8.01
N ASP A 810 -21.18 -12.35 7.11
CA ASP A 810 -21.23 -11.84 5.72
C ASP A 810 -22.52 -12.28 5.01
N VAL A 811 -23.19 -13.32 5.51
CA VAL A 811 -24.49 -13.81 5.00
C VAL A 811 -25.65 -12.82 5.20
N GLU A 812 -25.57 -11.91 6.17
CA GLU A 812 -26.59 -10.90 6.48
C GLU A 812 -26.84 -9.94 5.30
N HIS A 813 -25.89 -9.80 4.42
CA HIS A 813 -25.93 -8.87 3.30
C HIS A 813 -26.15 -9.54 1.93
N LEU A 814 -26.29 -10.88 1.91
CA LEU A 814 -26.46 -11.62 0.66
C LEU A 814 -27.82 -11.35 -0.02
N PHE A 815 -28.87 -11.09 0.76
CA PHE A 815 -30.24 -10.88 0.27
C PHE A 815 -30.70 -9.47 0.66
N PRO A 816 -30.44 -8.42 -0.15
CA PRO A 816 -30.72 -7.04 0.22
C PRO A 816 -32.22 -6.72 0.35
N ASP A 817 -33.09 -7.46 -0.36
CA ASP A 817 -34.53 -7.22 -0.41
C ASP A 817 -35.34 -8.21 0.45
N GLU A 818 -34.70 -9.24 1.02
CA GLU A 818 -35.34 -10.28 1.83
C GLU A 818 -34.46 -10.56 3.06
N GLU A 819 -35.06 -10.88 4.20
CA GLU A 819 -34.34 -11.20 5.43
C GLU A 819 -34.10 -12.71 5.52
N LEU A 820 -32.87 -13.14 5.34
CA LEU A 820 -32.45 -14.51 5.61
C LEU A 820 -32.49 -14.74 7.14
N GLY A 821 -33.30 -15.73 7.58
CA GLY A 821 -33.44 -16.07 8.99
C GLY A 821 -32.11 -16.53 9.60
N LEU A 822 -31.78 -15.96 10.75
CA LEU A 822 -30.66 -16.37 11.57
C LEU A 822 -31.16 -16.89 12.91
N ASP A 823 -30.38 -17.80 13.52
CA ASP A 823 -30.65 -18.25 14.89
C ASP A 823 -30.21 -17.22 15.95
N ASP A 824 -30.43 -17.50 17.22
CA ASP A 824 -30.01 -16.65 18.34
C ASP A 824 -28.49 -16.39 18.41
N TYR A 825 -27.73 -17.12 17.65
CA TYR A 825 -26.27 -17.06 17.57
C TYR A 825 -25.74 -16.58 16.22
N PHE A 826 -26.60 -16.09 15.35
CA PHE A 826 -26.33 -15.57 14.02
C PHE A 826 -25.84 -16.60 12.98
N PHE A 827 -26.06 -17.89 13.19
CA PHE A 827 -25.96 -18.89 12.13
C PHE A 827 -27.23 -18.86 11.28
N VAL A 828 -27.15 -19.31 10.03
CA VAL A 828 -28.34 -19.42 9.17
C VAL A 828 -29.31 -20.40 9.78
N ALA A 829 -30.51 -19.94 10.08
CA ALA A 829 -31.52 -20.74 10.75
C ALA A 829 -32.15 -21.79 9.82
N GLU A 830 -32.37 -22.97 10.35
CA GLU A 830 -33.12 -24.07 9.75
C GLU A 830 -34.45 -24.19 10.51
N PRO A 831 -35.57 -23.72 9.98
CA PRO A 831 -36.85 -23.73 10.71
C PRO A 831 -37.31 -25.14 11.13
N ASN A 832 -36.87 -26.18 10.43
CA ASN A 832 -37.20 -27.58 10.72
C ASN A 832 -36.02 -28.49 10.32
N ASP A 833 -34.96 -28.47 11.12
CA ASP A 833 -33.72 -29.23 10.89
C ASP A 833 -33.88 -30.76 10.97
N ASP A 834 -34.88 -31.24 11.70
CA ASP A 834 -35.17 -32.67 11.82
C ASP A 834 -35.83 -33.27 10.56
N LEU A 835 -36.77 -32.54 9.92
CA LEU A 835 -37.57 -33.07 8.81
C LEU A 835 -37.14 -32.49 7.45
N ALA A 836 -36.56 -31.31 7.44
CA ALA A 836 -36.16 -30.60 6.24
C ALA A 836 -34.76 -29.95 6.39
N PRO A 837 -33.71 -30.73 6.72
CA PRO A 837 -32.39 -30.19 6.95
C PRO A 837 -31.88 -29.47 5.70
N GLY A 838 -31.25 -28.29 5.94
CA GLY A 838 -30.77 -27.44 4.89
C GLY A 838 -31.78 -26.44 4.30
N GLN A 839 -33.07 -26.50 4.65
CA GLN A 839 -34.05 -25.48 4.26
C GLN A 839 -33.94 -24.25 5.15
N THR A 840 -34.05 -23.04 4.53
CA THR A 840 -34.13 -21.78 5.25
C THR A 840 -35.57 -21.25 5.28
N ASN A 841 -35.78 -20.09 5.89
CA ASN A 841 -37.08 -19.38 5.87
C ASN A 841 -37.43 -18.85 4.45
N LEU A 842 -36.42 -18.71 3.54
CA LEU A 842 -36.62 -18.21 2.18
C LEU A 842 -36.84 -19.39 1.20
N PRO A 843 -38.02 -19.51 0.53
CA PRO A 843 -38.22 -20.57 -0.47
C PRO A 843 -37.18 -20.49 -1.59
N GLY A 844 -36.55 -21.61 -1.94
CA GLY A 844 -35.51 -21.70 -2.95
C GLY A 844 -34.11 -21.33 -2.46
N VAL A 845 -33.97 -20.91 -1.20
CA VAL A 845 -32.67 -20.67 -0.52
C VAL A 845 -32.40 -21.77 0.49
N PHE A 846 -31.24 -22.38 0.41
CA PHE A 846 -30.82 -23.49 1.24
C PHE A 846 -29.50 -23.18 1.93
N VAL A 847 -29.20 -23.89 3.02
CA VAL A 847 -27.92 -23.77 3.74
C VAL A 847 -27.20 -25.11 3.82
N ALA A 848 -25.87 -25.13 3.68
CA ALA A 848 -25.05 -26.32 3.74
C ALA A 848 -23.83 -26.17 4.63
N GLY A 849 -23.54 -27.22 5.42
CA GLY A 849 -22.37 -27.30 6.27
C GLY A 849 -22.39 -26.34 7.46
N ALA A 850 -21.23 -25.82 7.85
CA ALA A 850 -21.07 -25.04 9.07
C ALA A 850 -21.62 -23.60 9.00
N ALA A 851 -22.26 -23.19 7.91
CA ALA A 851 -23.03 -21.95 7.86
C ALA A 851 -24.32 -22.02 8.72
N ALA A 852 -24.87 -23.24 8.93
CA ALA A 852 -26.03 -23.50 9.77
C ALA A 852 -25.67 -23.88 11.22
N GLY A 853 -24.43 -23.75 11.66
CA GLY A 853 -24.03 -24.08 13.03
C GLY A 853 -22.66 -24.73 13.12
N ALA A 854 -22.20 -24.94 14.34
CA ALA A 854 -20.93 -25.60 14.60
C ALA A 854 -20.99 -27.09 14.22
N LYS A 855 -20.40 -27.46 13.09
CA LYS A 855 -20.35 -28.82 12.52
C LYS A 855 -18.91 -29.23 12.24
N ASP A 856 -18.55 -30.48 12.50
CA ASP A 856 -17.28 -31.05 12.02
C ASP A 856 -17.34 -31.41 10.52
N ILE A 857 -16.30 -32.04 9.99
CA ILE A 857 -16.21 -32.40 8.56
C ILE A 857 -17.28 -33.40 8.18
N VAL A 858 -17.51 -34.41 9.01
CA VAL A 858 -18.48 -35.50 8.76
C VAL A 858 -19.90 -34.91 8.77
N ASP A 859 -20.24 -34.14 9.79
CA ASP A 859 -21.54 -33.46 9.89
C ASP A 859 -21.76 -32.53 8.70
N SER A 860 -20.74 -31.78 8.29
CA SER A 860 -20.81 -30.84 7.16
C SER A 860 -21.08 -31.55 5.83
N ILE A 861 -20.47 -32.71 5.59
CA ILE A 861 -20.70 -33.53 4.39
C ILE A 861 -22.11 -34.10 4.38
N LEU A 862 -22.58 -34.64 5.49
CA LEU A 862 -23.94 -35.21 5.63
C LEU A 862 -25.00 -34.13 5.40
N HIS A 863 -24.84 -32.96 6.04
CA HIS A 863 -25.73 -31.84 5.90
C HIS A 863 -25.78 -31.29 4.48
N ALA A 864 -24.62 -31.19 3.81
CA ALA A 864 -24.52 -30.76 2.42
C ALA A 864 -25.25 -31.72 1.45
N GLY A 865 -25.19 -33.03 1.72
CA GLY A 865 -25.96 -34.02 0.98
C GLY A 865 -27.46 -33.88 1.17
N ALA A 866 -27.93 -33.61 2.39
CA ALA A 866 -29.31 -33.34 2.69
C ALA A 866 -29.80 -32.04 2.01
N ALA A 867 -29.05 -30.96 2.10
CA ALA A 867 -29.34 -29.70 1.41
C ALA A 867 -29.47 -29.90 -0.11
N ALA A 868 -28.57 -30.67 -0.72
CA ALA A 868 -28.64 -30.97 -2.16
C ALA A 868 -29.93 -31.73 -2.54
N ALA A 869 -30.38 -32.65 -1.71
CA ALA A 869 -31.63 -33.34 -1.94
C ALA A 869 -32.86 -32.41 -1.83
N GLN A 870 -32.87 -31.47 -0.90
CA GLN A 870 -33.92 -30.46 -0.75
C GLN A 870 -33.95 -29.49 -1.95
N VAL A 871 -32.77 -29.07 -2.44
CA VAL A 871 -32.63 -28.26 -3.67
C VAL A 871 -33.21 -28.98 -4.86
N ALA A 872 -32.87 -30.27 -5.03
CA ALA A 872 -33.41 -31.08 -6.14
C ALA A 872 -34.95 -31.20 -6.06
N ALA A 873 -35.49 -31.46 -4.88
CA ALA A 873 -36.94 -31.51 -4.66
C ALA A 873 -37.64 -30.19 -4.98
N HIS A 874 -37.06 -29.06 -4.63
CA HIS A 874 -37.59 -27.74 -4.94
C HIS A 874 -37.60 -27.46 -6.45
N LEU A 875 -36.49 -27.74 -7.14
CA LEU A 875 -36.38 -27.54 -8.57
C LEU A 875 -37.32 -28.45 -9.40
N GLU A 876 -37.51 -29.71 -8.96
CA GLU A 876 -38.49 -30.62 -9.58
C GLU A 876 -39.94 -30.14 -9.36
N ALA A 877 -40.25 -29.57 -8.20
CA ALA A 877 -41.58 -29.05 -7.92
C ALA A 877 -41.91 -27.76 -8.72
N ALA A 878 -40.86 -27.01 -9.11
CA ALA A 878 -40.98 -25.80 -9.91
C ALA A 878 -41.05 -26.08 -11.43
N ARG A 879 -40.70 -27.27 -11.89
CA ARG A 879 -40.82 -27.76 -13.28
C ARG A 879 -42.25 -28.19 -13.55
#